data_8c5eb19499402f805befc0443ea5e2ce
#
_entry.id   8c5eb19499402f805befc0443ea5e2ce
#
_cell.length_a   1.000
_cell.length_b   1.000
_cell.length_c   1.000
_cell.angle_alpha   90.00
_cell.angle_beta   90.00
_cell.angle_gamma   90.00
#
_symmetry.space_group_name_H-M   'P 1'
#
loop_
_entity.id
_entity.type
_entity.pdbx_description
1 polymer ?
#
loop_
_entity_poly.entity_id
_entity_poly.type
_entity_poly.pdbx_seq_one_letter_code
_entity_poly.pdbx_strand_id
1 'polypeptide(L)'
;MNKNRYKLIFSKSKSCLVPVAEYINYESGDTGSVENKEESESGSEGHHIFRLSTFSCLIKSRLLHLGNAALAFLFVVPNTVFADVNSKDIVLDKNNRETKISETTNGVHIIEIAKPQYDGISDNKFQKFNVGNGAVFNNSNKEGNSYLVGHLEKNQNFDKDTAKAILTQVTGSQMSKIKGGLEVFGDKADLLIVNPNGININGVQTFNTDRFVASTSNVIDPKNGLKLSVEKGTVTIDKDGIATDGLKYLDIVAKKIEQKGAVRNIDDKAPVETNITFVAGSSEYDVKARKVKSKSTKSTEIAITGTEAGAMYGNHIQFITTDTGAGVNHKGIILSEKDIQIENAQGNVEVATLQAKQNVSSKGSKKLDINGQISAGKAINLNSTEVNLKQNTKVSSQKVDISANKTTTDKNAKIRGTNVNINSQSTQIGKDSTVIATNLDIKGKNLENNGTIAARFNKIYVEKLDNKKDILAEKTLDISTFGNILSGNTITKDDGYHNNGTIQSKGTANLTFRFTHFHSASHKLPEAREKLTLSAKEIFFDKGSENQLSSSLDINSNDDVFINKGVLTSANQLSVKGQKIINEGLLGAKNSLNLTSFSNITNNATGVLHSDGVMNLNADDIIHNRGEILSKGKITVSAQKLFNDIEFQGSVYHYDQSIKSTIIDPGSTRTDYYSIFGSIPRLGNNLKISHIGNIRGESDFEFIQKKSKLSDAGITNHGIINIQGNLISNGAKSIINDMRSAKFNIFDYYLNSPANITIEFQPVLNGIGIPLQNSVEYEFDSVAA
;
A
#
# COMPACT_ATOMS: atom_id res chain seq x y z
N MET A 1 4.88 -36.97 -7.85
CA MET A 1 5.83 -35.94 -8.36
C MET A 1 5.26 -34.56 -8.07
N ASN A 2 5.89 -33.82 -7.20
CA ASN A 2 5.44 -32.48 -6.80
C ASN A 2 5.75 -31.50 -7.96
N LYS A 3 4.73 -31.07 -8.69
CA LYS A 3 4.83 -30.30 -9.95
C LYS A 3 5.41 -28.89 -9.83
N ASN A 4 5.85 -28.43 -8.65
CA ASN A 4 6.19 -27.02 -8.40
C ASN A 4 7.60 -26.76 -7.86
N ARG A 5 8.51 -27.74 -7.84
CA ARG A 5 9.90 -27.53 -7.41
C ARG A 5 10.87 -27.64 -8.58
N TYR A 6 11.24 -26.49 -9.12
CA TYR A 6 12.30 -26.38 -10.11
C TYR A 6 13.17 -25.16 -9.84
N LYS A 7 14.43 -25.28 -10.18
CA LYS A 7 15.43 -24.21 -10.16
C LYS A 7 15.67 -23.76 -11.60
N LEU A 8 15.74 -22.47 -11.83
CA LEU A 8 16.11 -21.93 -13.14
C LEU A 8 17.63 -21.83 -13.23
N ILE A 9 18.23 -22.52 -14.17
CA ILE A 9 19.68 -22.50 -14.44
C ILE A 9 19.89 -21.90 -15.84
N PHE A 10 20.90 -21.04 -15.98
CA PHE A 10 21.28 -20.52 -17.28
C PHE A 10 22.01 -21.58 -18.11
N SER A 11 21.41 -22.01 -19.20
CA SER A 11 22.03 -22.91 -20.16
C SER A 11 22.83 -22.13 -21.19
N LYS A 12 24.14 -22.24 -21.17
CA LYS A 12 25.03 -21.60 -22.16
C LYS A 12 24.74 -22.05 -23.59
N SER A 13 24.38 -23.32 -23.77
CA SER A 13 24.08 -23.89 -25.11
C SER A 13 22.77 -23.41 -25.70
N LYS A 14 21.79 -23.02 -24.84
CA LYS A 14 20.46 -22.50 -25.26
C LYS A 14 20.33 -20.99 -25.07
N SER A 15 21.36 -20.35 -24.50
CA SER A 15 21.38 -18.91 -24.16
C SER A 15 20.15 -18.40 -23.39
N CYS A 16 19.51 -19.28 -22.61
CA CYS A 16 18.33 -18.99 -21.82
C CYS A 16 18.29 -19.74 -20.49
N LEU A 17 17.44 -19.31 -19.58
CA LEU A 17 17.15 -20.00 -18.34
C LEU A 17 16.25 -21.21 -18.62
N VAL A 18 16.70 -22.40 -18.21
CA VAL A 18 15.91 -23.63 -18.28
C VAL A 18 15.51 -24.08 -16.87
N PRO A 19 14.27 -24.54 -16.67
CA PRO A 19 13.86 -25.11 -15.39
C PRO A 19 14.49 -26.49 -15.21
N VAL A 20 15.18 -26.70 -14.09
CA VAL A 20 15.70 -28.00 -13.66
C VAL A 20 15.16 -28.35 -12.29
N ALA A 21 15.01 -29.63 -11.99
CA ALA A 21 14.50 -30.07 -10.71
C ALA A 21 15.42 -29.62 -9.56
N GLU A 22 14.87 -29.26 -8.43
CA GLU A 22 15.54 -28.59 -7.30
C GLU A 22 16.61 -29.48 -6.59
N TYR A 23 16.69 -30.76 -6.94
CA TYR A 23 17.59 -31.72 -6.28
C TYR A 23 18.96 -31.89 -6.97
N ILE A 24 19.24 -31.14 -8.02
CA ILE A 24 20.53 -31.21 -8.71
C ILE A 24 21.43 -30.12 -8.15
N ASN A 25 22.32 -30.49 -7.22
CA ASN A 25 23.46 -29.65 -6.85
C ASN A 25 24.50 -29.75 -7.97
N TYR A 26 24.73 -28.66 -8.66
CA TYR A 26 25.80 -28.54 -9.63
C TYR A 26 27.06 -28.04 -8.91
N GLU A 27 27.93 -28.95 -8.51
CA GLU A 27 29.35 -28.65 -8.33
C GLU A 27 30.01 -28.75 -9.70
N SER A 28 30.78 -27.77 -10.03
CA SER A 28 31.53 -27.72 -11.27
C SER A 28 32.65 -28.77 -11.26
N GLY A 29 32.49 -29.80 -12.06
CA GLY A 29 33.57 -30.74 -12.36
C GLY A 29 33.28 -32.18 -11.90
N ASP A 30 33.07 -32.98 -12.85
CA ASP A 30 33.32 -34.40 -13.01
C ASP A 30 32.11 -35.31 -13.17
N THR A 31 32.25 -36.19 -14.14
CA THR A 31 31.35 -37.23 -14.59
C THR A 31 31.23 -38.35 -13.58
N GLY A 32 30.01 -38.70 -13.13
CA GLY A 32 29.80 -39.89 -12.30
C GLY A 32 28.34 -40.18 -11.99
N SER A 33 27.87 -41.26 -12.52
CA SER A 33 26.71 -42.14 -12.24
C SER A 33 25.64 -41.72 -11.21
N VAL A 34 24.40 -41.87 -11.66
CA VAL A 34 23.15 -41.80 -10.92
C VAL A 34 22.94 -43.07 -10.08
N GLU A 35 22.77 -42.95 -8.78
CA GLU A 35 22.07 -43.94 -7.96
C GLU A 35 20.77 -43.40 -7.41
N ASN A 36 19.70 -44.14 -7.63
CA ASN A 36 18.37 -43.91 -7.07
C ASN A 36 18.32 -44.33 -5.60
N LYS A 37 17.83 -43.49 -4.71
CA LYS A 37 17.21 -43.90 -3.45
C LYS A 37 15.88 -43.19 -3.26
N GLU A 38 14.85 -44.00 -3.15
CA GLU A 38 13.52 -43.62 -2.63
C GLU A 38 13.58 -43.56 -1.10
N GLU A 39 13.01 -42.50 -0.52
CA GLU A 39 12.39 -42.57 0.81
C GLU A 39 11.34 -41.47 1.03
N SER A 40 10.21 -41.94 1.36
CA SER A 40 9.00 -41.64 2.09
C SER A 40 8.70 -40.20 2.61
N GLU A 41 7.40 -39.95 2.47
CA GLU A 41 6.61 -38.79 2.86
C GLU A 41 6.63 -38.42 4.34
N SER A 42 6.63 -37.11 4.63
CA SER A 42 5.76 -36.54 5.66
C SER A 42 5.55 -35.04 5.38
N GLY A 43 4.30 -34.62 5.43
CA GLY A 43 3.87 -33.30 4.98
C GLY A 43 4.11 -32.20 6.00
N SER A 44 4.35 -31.01 5.48
CA SER A 44 3.96 -29.74 6.07
C SER A 44 3.95 -28.65 4.99
N GLU A 45 2.84 -27.98 4.84
CA GLU A 45 2.68 -26.85 3.93
C GLU A 45 3.55 -25.67 4.39
N GLY A 46 4.57 -25.35 3.61
CA GLY A 46 5.44 -24.20 3.82
C GLY A 46 5.36 -23.22 2.64
N HIS A 47 4.84 -22.04 2.89
CA HIS A 47 4.82 -20.94 1.91
C HIS A 47 6.23 -20.45 1.58
N HIS A 48 6.58 -20.47 0.32
CA HIS A 48 7.89 -20.03 -0.18
C HIS A 48 7.92 -18.54 -0.51
N ILE A 49 8.85 -17.82 0.10
CA ILE A 49 9.23 -16.43 -0.23
C ILE A 49 10.34 -16.46 -1.26
N PHE A 50 10.11 -15.80 -2.40
CA PHE A 50 11.04 -15.76 -3.52
C PHE A 50 12.16 -14.74 -3.32
N ARG A 51 13.40 -15.14 -3.60
CA ARG A 51 14.54 -14.23 -3.72
C ARG A 51 14.49 -13.48 -5.06
N LEU A 52 14.67 -12.16 -5.01
CA LEU A 52 14.80 -11.27 -6.15
C LEU A 52 16.19 -11.42 -6.80
N SER A 53 16.32 -12.25 -7.79
CA SER A 53 17.47 -12.18 -8.72
C SER A 53 17.15 -12.91 -10.02
N THR A 54 16.51 -12.25 -10.97
CA THR A 54 16.51 -12.64 -12.40
C THR A 54 15.67 -11.69 -13.24
N PHE A 55 16.13 -10.45 -13.41
CA PHE A 55 15.39 -9.47 -14.24
C PHE A 55 15.93 -9.33 -15.66
N SER A 56 17.09 -9.92 -15.98
CA SER A 56 17.78 -9.60 -17.23
C SER A 56 17.42 -10.47 -18.43
N CYS A 57 16.87 -11.67 -18.25
CA CYS A 57 16.70 -12.61 -19.35
C CYS A 57 15.28 -12.67 -19.95
N LEU A 58 14.25 -12.22 -19.24
CA LEU A 58 12.85 -12.26 -19.73
C LEU A 58 12.56 -11.23 -20.83
N ILE A 59 13.40 -10.21 -20.95
CA ILE A 59 13.22 -9.14 -21.94
C ILE A 59 13.56 -9.62 -23.36
N LYS A 60 14.58 -10.47 -23.51
CA LYS A 60 15.03 -10.93 -24.83
C LYS A 60 14.20 -12.07 -25.44
N SER A 61 13.60 -12.95 -24.64
CA SER A 61 12.95 -14.16 -25.18
C SER A 61 11.52 -13.96 -25.71
N ARG A 62 10.77 -12.95 -25.25
CA ARG A 62 9.41 -12.67 -25.74
C ARG A 62 9.37 -11.76 -26.97
N LEU A 63 10.41 -10.95 -27.20
CA LEU A 63 10.54 -10.16 -28.43
C LEU A 63 10.85 -11.02 -29.67
N LEU A 64 11.58 -12.12 -29.50
CA LEU A 64 11.92 -13.02 -30.62
C LEU A 64 10.70 -13.75 -31.19
N HIS A 65 9.64 -13.98 -30.44
CA HIS A 65 8.48 -14.75 -30.93
C HIS A 65 7.37 -13.92 -31.54
N LEU A 66 7.33 -12.60 -31.26
CA LEU A 66 6.39 -11.67 -31.92
C LEU A 66 7.04 -10.86 -33.05
N GLY A 67 8.37 -10.82 -33.08
CA GLY A 67 9.15 -10.06 -34.06
C GLY A 67 9.42 -10.81 -35.38
N ASN A 68 9.51 -12.12 -35.32
CA ASN A 68 9.93 -12.91 -36.51
C ASN A 68 8.89 -13.03 -37.64
N ALA A 69 7.62 -12.78 -37.35
CA ALA A 69 6.59 -12.77 -38.41
C ALA A 69 6.43 -11.41 -39.13
N ALA A 70 6.87 -10.31 -38.48
CA ALA A 70 6.73 -8.97 -39.04
C ALA A 70 8.06 -8.35 -39.56
N LEU A 71 9.20 -8.97 -39.25
CA LEU A 71 10.54 -8.40 -39.50
C LEU A 71 11.31 -9.00 -40.67
N ALA A 72 10.86 -10.12 -41.22
CA ALA A 72 11.50 -10.72 -42.41
C ALA A 72 11.26 -9.93 -43.71
N PHE A 73 10.52 -8.82 -43.66
CA PHE A 73 10.14 -8.07 -44.86
C PHE A 73 10.83 -6.72 -45.05
N LEU A 74 11.84 -6.37 -44.23
CA LEU A 74 12.27 -4.98 -44.28
C LEU A 74 13.51 -4.67 -45.09
N PHE A 75 14.33 -5.60 -45.53
CA PHE A 75 15.43 -5.30 -46.48
C PHE A 75 15.92 -6.55 -47.22
N VAL A 76 15.08 -7.15 -48.02
CA VAL A 76 15.49 -7.71 -49.31
C VAL A 76 15.04 -6.68 -50.35
N VAL A 77 15.94 -6.03 -50.98
CA VAL A 77 15.65 -5.21 -52.15
C VAL A 77 15.20 -6.16 -53.26
N PRO A 78 13.91 -6.35 -53.49
CA PRO A 78 13.49 -6.88 -54.80
C PRO A 78 13.41 -5.68 -55.75
N ASN A 79 14.01 -5.80 -56.88
CA ASN A 79 13.62 -5.01 -58.05
C ASN A 79 12.13 -5.19 -58.30
N THR A 80 11.28 -4.53 -57.56
CA THR A 80 9.86 -4.43 -57.80
C THR A 80 9.51 -2.98 -58.04
N VAL A 81 9.03 -2.75 -59.21
CA VAL A 81 8.42 -1.55 -59.79
C VAL A 81 7.63 -0.82 -58.70
N PHE A 82 8.21 0.29 -58.14
CA PHE A 82 7.46 1.22 -57.33
C PHE A 82 6.61 2.09 -58.23
N ALA A 83 5.30 2.11 -57.94
CA ALA A 83 4.36 2.95 -58.62
C ALA A 83 4.80 4.41 -58.57
N ASP A 84 4.86 5.00 -59.70
CA ASP A 84 4.96 6.37 -60.12
C ASP A 84 5.02 7.41 -58.97
N VAL A 85 6.22 7.78 -58.53
CA VAL A 85 6.46 8.99 -57.79
C VAL A 85 6.71 10.10 -58.78
N ASN A 86 5.71 10.93 -59.00
CA ASN A 86 5.78 12.08 -59.90
C ASN A 86 6.99 12.96 -59.53
N SER A 87 7.74 13.41 -60.52
CA SER A 87 8.88 14.35 -60.45
C SER A 87 8.59 15.71 -59.76
N LYS A 88 7.45 15.85 -59.06
CA LYS A 88 6.94 17.01 -58.33
C LYS A 88 6.75 16.75 -56.84
N ASP A 89 7.40 15.74 -56.27
CA ASP A 89 7.20 15.42 -54.85
C ASP A 89 7.94 16.34 -53.89
N ILE A 90 9.07 16.91 -54.30
CA ILE A 90 9.73 18.00 -53.60
C ILE A 90 9.64 19.27 -54.45
N VAL A 91 8.98 20.30 -53.96
CA VAL A 91 8.82 21.60 -54.64
C VAL A 91 9.35 22.71 -53.72
N LEU A 92 10.30 23.49 -54.23
CA LEU A 92 10.86 24.61 -53.48
C LEU A 92 9.81 25.72 -53.27
N ASP A 93 9.95 26.42 -52.15
CA ASP A 93 9.19 27.65 -51.89
C ASP A 93 9.70 28.76 -52.81
N LYS A 94 8.82 29.66 -53.29
CA LYS A 94 9.17 30.77 -54.16
C LYS A 94 10.25 31.72 -53.60
N ASN A 95 10.34 31.78 -52.26
CA ASN A 95 11.31 32.62 -51.55
C ASN A 95 12.61 31.89 -51.22
N ASN A 96 12.72 30.61 -51.57
CA ASN A 96 13.94 29.84 -51.34
C ASN A 96 14.88 30.00 -52.53
N ARG A 97 15.95 30.80 -52.35
CA ARG A 97 16.85 31.15 -53.45
C ARG A 97 18.13 30.34 -53.52
N GLU A 98 18.49 29.65 -52.46
CA GLU A 98 19.80 28.95 -52.33
C GLU A 98 19.67 27.42 -52.45
N THR A 99 18.65 26.83 -51.90
CA THR A 99 18.43 25.34 -51.96
C THR A 99 18.16 24.89 -53.38
N LYS A 100 18.83 23.83 -53.80
CA LYS A 100 18.61 23.21 -55.12
C LYS A 100 18.24 21.74 -54.94
N ILE A 101 17.51 21.19 -55.87
CA ILE A 101 17.07 19.79 -55.86
C ILE A 101 17.45 19.16 -57.16
N SER A 102 18.02 17.96 -57.10
CA SER A 102 18.16 17.02 -58.21
C SER A 102 17.71 15.65 -57.79
N GLU A 103 17.43 14.78 -58.72
CA GLU A 103 16.94 13.43 -58.51
C GLU A 103 17.80 12.45 -59.28
N THR A 104 18.10 11.33 -58.65
CA THR A 104 18.85 10.24 -59.29
C THR A 104 17.91 9.32 -60.08
N THR A 105 18.45 8.48 -60.93
CA THR A 105 17.68 7.52 -61.77
C THR A 105 16.88 6.51 -60.94
N ASN A 106 17.28 6.26 -59.66
CA ASN A 106 16.59 5.41 -58.71
C ASN A 106 15.58 6.16 -57.82
N GLY A 107 15.30 7.44 -58.12
CA GLY A 107 14.31 8.26 -57.42
C GLY A 107 14.76 8.77 -56.02
N VAL A 108 16.05 8.78 -55.73
CA VAL A 108 16.57 9.42 -54.51
C VAL A 108 16.83 10.91 -54.79
N HIS A 109 16.23 11.75 -53.96
CA HIS A 109 16.44 13.21 -54.10
C HIS A 109 17.73 13.67 -53.46
N ILE A 110 18.48 14.50 -54.16
CA ILE A 110 19.68 15.20 -53.63
C ILE A 110 19.29 16.66 -53.39
N ILE A 111 19.47 17.11 -52.21
CA ILE A 111 19.12 18.46 -51.72
C ILE A 111 20.42 19.19 -51.46
N GLU A 112 20.83 20.10 -52.31
CA GLU A 112 21.89 21.07 -52.03
C GLU A 112 21.34 22.09 -51.05
N ILE A 113 21.61 21.90 -49.79
CA ILE A 113 21.06 22.74 -48.71
C ILE A 113 21.59 24.16 -48.76
N ALA A 114 20.82 25.10 -48.28
CA ALA A 114 21.21 26.51 -48.18
C ALA A 114 22.41 26.70 -47.25
N LYS A 115 23.20 27.77 -47.51
CA LYS A 115 24.33 28.16 -46.67
C LYS A 115 23.87 28.34 -45.22
N PRO A 116 24.58 27.75 -44.24
CA PRO A 116 24.20 27.88 -42.83
C PRO A 116 24.30 29.33 -42.35
N GLN A 117 23.27 29.74 -41.59
CA GLN A 117 23.17 31.04 -40.93
C GLN A 117 22.98 30.79 -39.42
N TYR A 118 23.00 31.81 -38.60
CA TYR A 118 22.60 31.77 -37.17
C TYR A 118 23.01 30.47 -36.45
N ASP A 119 24.16 30.42 -35.87
CA ASP A 119 24.71 29.28 -35.11
C ASP A 119 24.83 27.94 -35.91
N GLY A 120 24.89 28.05 -37.24
CA GLY A 120 25.07 26.89 -38.12
C GLY A 120 23.78 26.23 -38.59
N ILE A 121 22.66 26.93 -38.64
CA ILE A 121 21.41 26.42 -39.17
C ILE A 121 21.28 26.67 -40.66
N SER A 122 21.10 25.62 -41.46
CA SER A 122 20.69 25.69 -42.85
C SER A 122 19.18 25.71 -42.94
N ASP A 123 18.57 26.82 -43.34
CA ASP A 123 17.09 26.98 -43.46
C ASP A 123 16.63 26.74 -44.91
N ASN A 124 15.92 25.63 -45.11
CA ASN A 124 15.46 25.19 -46.44
C ASN A 124 13.93 25.19 -46.48
N LYS A 125 13.34 26.00 -47.35
CA LYS A 125 11.89 26.18 -47.48
C LYS A 125 11.32 25.49 -48.71
N PHE A 126 10.25 24.74 -48.51
CA PHE A 126 9.61 23.97 -49.55
C PHE A 126 8.07 24.25 -49.57
N GLN A 127 7.53 24.36 -50.74
CA GLN A 127 6.08 24.40 -50.94
C GLN A 127 5.46 22.98 -50.69
N LYS A 128 6.19 21.93 -51.10
CA LYS A 128 5.84 20.52 -50.91
C LYS A 128 7.10 19.72 -50.63
N PHE A 129 7.03 18.83 -49.66
CA PHE A 129 8.17 17.98 -49.29
C PHE A 129 7.70 16.55 -49.04
N ASN A 130 7.80 15.69 -50.05
CA ASN A 130 7.56 14.25 -49.98
C ASN A 130 8.82 13.51 -50.38
N VAL A 131 9.13 12.43 -49.67
CA VAL A 131 10.26 11.55 -49.95
C VAL A 131 9.73 10.14 -50.19
N GLY A 132 9.98 9.60 -51.34
CA GLY A 132 9.51 8.23 -51.75
C GLY A 132 10.58 7.18 -51.52
N ASN A 133 11.75 7.33 -52.13
CA ASN A 133 12.82 6.34 -52.13
C ASN A 133 14.01 6.75 -51.24
N GLY A 134 14.08 8.00 -50.83
CA GLY A 134 15.11 8.55 -50.00
C GLY A 134 15.48 9.98 -50.35
N ALA A 135 16.21 10.65 -49.47
CA ALA A 135 16.75 11.99 -49.69
C ALA A 135 18.14 12.12 -49.09
N VAL A 136 19.04 12.75 -49.81
CA VAL A 136 20.40 13.14 -49.37
C VAL A 136 20.44 14.64 -49.19
N PHE A 137 20.69 15.09 -47.99
CA PHE A 137 20.94 16.49 -47.63
C PHE A 137 22.45 16.74 -47.75
N ASN A 138 22.87 17.41 -48.81
CA ASN A 138 24.28 17.64 -49.06
C ASN A 138 24.85 18.71 -48.12
N ASN A 139 25.46 18.25 -47.04
CA ASN A 139 26.15 19.06 -46.01
C ASN A 139 27.67 18.95 -46.14
N SER A 140 28.19 18.87 -47.33
CA SER A 140 29.61 18.68 -47.56
C SER A 140 30.23 19.83 -48.30
N ASN A 141 31.39 20.31 -47.84
CA ASN A 141 32.25 21.23 -48.57
C ASN A 141 33.36 20.54 -49.40
N LYS A 142 33.27 19.19 -49.53
CA LYS A 142 34.15 18.32 -50.28
C LYS A 142 33.33 17.26 -50.99
N GLU A 143 33.89 16.74 -52.11
CA GLU A 143 33.36 15.53 -52.73
C GLU A 143 33.53 14.29 -51.87
N GLY A 144 32.72 13.29 -52.04
CA GLY A 144 32.80 12.05 -51.21
C GLY A 144 31.80 11.01 -51.70
N ASN A 145 31.62 9.96 -50.85
CA ASN A 145 30.67 8.87 -51.12
C ASN A 145 29.49 8.94 -50.11
N SER A 146 28.31 9.15 -50.69
CA SER A 146 27.05 9.03 -49.99
C SER A 146 26.66 7.55 -49.84
N TYR A 147 25.98 7.21 -48.76
CA TYR A 147 25.40 5.85 -48.53
C TYR A 147 24.30 5.54 -49.55
N LEU A 148 23.47 6.52 -49.92
CA LEU A 148 22.30 6.33 -50.75
C LEU A 148 22.56 6.47 -52.25
N VAL A 149 23.50 7.32 -52.66
CA VAL A 149 23.68 7.66 -54.10
C VAL A 149 25.09 7.43 -54.60
N GLY A 150 26.05 7.01 -53.80
CA GLY A 150 27.44 6.82 -54.18
C GLY A 150 28.19 8.13 -54.27
N HIS A 151 29.04 8.33 -55.27
CA HIS A 151 29.84 9.55 -55.43
C HIS A 151 28.98 10.81 -55.52
N LEU A 152 29.26 11.79 -54.72
CA LEU A 152 28.55 13.07 -54.67
C LEU A 152 29.56 14.23 -54.53
N GLU A 153 29.35 15.24 -55.36
CA GLU A 153 30.12 16.48 -55.32
C GLU A 153 29.82 17.30 -54.06
N LYS A 154 30.73 18.24 -53.74
CA LYS A 154 30.48 19.18 -52.67
C LYS A 154 29.24 20.04 -52.90
N ASN A 155 28.62 20.50 -51.85
CA ASN A 155 27.54 21.47 -51.94
C ASN A 155 28.08 22.83 -52.49
N GLN A 156 27.53 23.25 -53.59
CA GLN A 156 27.97 24.48 -54.26
C GLN A 156 27.63 25.77 -53.48
N ASN A 157 26.78 25.69 -52.49
CA ASN A 157 26.43 26.82 -51.63
C ASN A 157 27.45 27.03 -50.48
N PHE A 158 28.41 26.10 -50.34
CA PHE A 158 29.38 26.16 -49.19
C PHE A 158 30.76 26.63 -49.63
N ASP A 159 31.27 27.58 -48.88
CA ASP A 159 32.68 27.99 -49.00
C ASP A 159 33.57 27.16 -48.06
N LYS A 160 33.32 27.26 -46.77
CA LYS A 160 34.08 26.56 -45.72
C LYS A 160 33.20 25.91 -44.68
N ASP A 161 32.13 26.57 -44.26
CA ASP A 161 31.30 26.18 -43.13
C ASP A 161 30.16 25.25 -43.57
N THR A 162 30.01 24.14 -42.85
CA THR A 162 28.93 23.18 -43.01
C THR A 162 27.85 23.42 -41.94
N ALA A 163 26.64 22.93 -42.16
CA ALA A 163 25.55 23.11 -41.20
C ALA A 163 25.72 22.20 -39.99
N LYS A 164 25.35 22.71 -38.81
CA LYS A 164 25.16 21.94 -37.56
C LYS A 164 23.73 21.41 -37.43
N ALA A 165 22.76 22.09 -38.04
CA ALA A 165 21.37 21.69 -38.13
C ALA A 165 20.79 22.03 -39.50
N ILE A 166 20.05 21.09 -40.07
CA ILE A 166 19.36 21.25 -41.35
C ILE A 166 17.89 21.35 -41.07
N LEU A 167 17.33 22.53 -41.28
CA LEU A 167 15.91 22.81 -41.10
C LEU A 167 15.19 22.75 -42.43
N THR A 168 14.27 21.81 -42.56
CA THR A 168 13.37 21.63 -43.73
C THR A 168 11.98 22.13 -43.33
N GLN A 169 11.57 23.30 -43.85
CA GLN A 169 10.29 23.92 -43.56
C GLN A 169 9.33 23.78 -44.73
N VAL A 170 8.13 23.23 -44.50
CA VAL A 170 7.06 23.18 -45.50
C VAL A 170 6.12 24.37 -45.33
N THR A 171 6.06 25.22 -46.36
CA THR A 171 5.26 26.47 -46.38
C THR A 171 3.93 26.28 -47.08
N GLY A 172 3.77 25.22 -47.88
CA GLY A 172 2.53 24.88 -48.55
C GLY A 172 1.46 24.27 -47.64
N SER A 173 0.31 23.91 -48.19
CA SER A 173 -0.86 23.44 -47.42
C SER A 173 -0.99 21.93 -47.30
N GLN A 174 -0.12 21.15 -47.97
CA GLN A 174 -0.21 19.69 -47.99
C GLN A 174 0.66 19.05 -46.91
N MET A 175 0.19 17.91 -46.35
CA MET A 175 1.02 17.10 -45.46
C MET A 175 2.22 16.51 -46.19
N SER A 176 3.30 16.26 -45.47
CA SER A 176 4.49 15.57 -45.95
C SER A 176 4.35 14.04 -45.79
N LYS A 177 4.80 13.31 -46.83
CA LYS A 177 4.93 11.84 -46.77
C LYS A 177 6.41 11.50 -46.88
N ILE A 178 6.97 10.90 -45.84
CA ILE A 178 8.40 10.61 -45.73
C ILE A 178 8.60 9.09 -45.68
N LYS A 179 9.35 8.57 -46.62
CA LYS A 179 9.69 7.14 -46.72
C LYS A 179 11.14 6.95 -47.14
N GLY A 180 11.77 5.86 -46.72
CA GLY A 180 13.10 5.47 -47.13
C GLY A 180 14.22 6.16 -46.32
N GLY A 181 15.43 6.17 -46.86
CA GLY A 181 16.59 6.70 -46.21
C GLY A 181 16.65 8.23 -46.23
N LEU A 182 17.04 8.82 -45.11
CA LEU A 182 17.38 10.25 -45.00
C LEU A 182 18.86 10.38 -44.62
N GLU A 183 19.68 10.82 -45.52
CA GLU A 183 21.12 10.95 -45.28
C GLU A 183 21.54 12.42 -45.18
N VAL A 184 22.38 12.73 -44.20
CA VAL A 184 23.18 13.97 -44.15
C VAL A 184 24.53 13.62 -44.73
N PHE A 185 24.78 14.02 -45.97
CA PHE A 185 26.07 13.77 -46.64
C PHE A 185 27.12 14.80 -46.24
N GLY A 186 28.33 14.35 -45.87
CA GLY A 186 29.42 15.19 -45.41
C GLY A 186 29.50 15.29 -43.90
N ASP A 187 29.55 16.50 -43.34
CA ASP A 187 29.60 16.71 -41.92
C ASP A 187 28.25 16.41 -41.27
N LYS A 188 28.32 15.79 -40.08
CA LYS A 188 27.14 15.42 -39.31
C LYS A 188 26.35 16.66 -38.89
N ALA A 189 25.01 16.61 -39.04
CA ALA A 189 24.10 17.65 -38.60
C ALA A 189 22.78 17.08 -38.06
N ASP A 190 22.11 17.83 -37.18
CA ASP A 190 20.73 17.54 -36.76
C ASP A 190 19.78 17.75 -37.96
N LEU A 191 18.88 16.81 -38.19
CA LEU A 191 17.90 16.89 -39.29
C LEU A 191 16.49 17.18 -38.74
N LEU A 192 15.91 18.30 -39.18
CA LEU A 192 14.58 18.72 -38.76
C LEU A 192 13.63 18.83 -39.96
N ILE A 193 12.49 18.14 -39.90
CA ILE A 193 11.39 18.26 -40.88
C ILE A 193 10.19 18.87 -40.19
N VAL A 194 9.76 20.04 -40.64
CA VAL A 194 8.71 20.82 -40.03
C VAL A 194 7.60 21.11 -41.04
N ASN A 195 6.39 20.59 -40.79
CA ASN A 195 5.20 20.82 -41.62
C ASN A 195 3.93 21.02 -40.77
N PRO A 196 3.42 22.24 -40.60
CA PRO A 196 2.22 22.53 -39.82
C PRO A 196 0.95 21.76 -40.25
N ASN A 197 0.93 21.22 -41.45
CA ASN A 197 -0.25 20.52 -41.98
C ASN A 197 -0.22 19.00 -41.72
N GLY A 198 0.89 18.48 -41.20
CA GLY A 198 1.05 17.07 -40.85
C GLY A 198 2.24 16.41 -41.51
N ILE A 199 2.69 15.31 -40.94
CA ILE A 199 3.77 14.48 -41.46
C ILE A 199 3.38 13.01 -41.31
N ASN A 200 3.43 12.24 -42.43
CA ASN A 200 3.33 10.80 -42.39
C ASN A 200 4.71 10.19 -42.61
N ILE A 201 5.17 9.40 -41.67
CA ILE A 201 6.48 8.73 -41.68
C ILE A 201 6.21 7.23 -41.85
N ASN A 202 6.82 6.60 -42.84
CA ASN A 202 6.60 5.18 -43.09
C ASN A 202 7.89 4.48 -43.54
N GLY A 203 8.57 3.79 -42.64
CA GLY A 203 9.82 3.08 -42.98
C GLY A 203 11.01 4.03 -43.20
N VAL A 204 11.22 4.96 -42.26
CA VAL A 204 12.34 5.91 -42.34
C VAL A 204 13.54 5.37 -41.56
N GLN A 205 14.72 5.47 -42.16
CA GLN A 205 16.02 5.30 -41.56
C GLN A 205 16.89 6.54 -41.83
N THR A 206 17.61 7.01 -40.82
CA THR A 206 18.51 8.16 -40.95
C THR A 206 19.97 7.73 -41.02
N PHE A 207 20.80 8.48 -41.75
CA PHE A 207 22.22 8.23 -41.87
C PHE A 207 23.00 9.52 -41.55
N ASN A 208 24.09 9.38 -40.81
CA ASN A 208 25.00 10.45 -40.45
C ASN A 208 24.33 11.66 -39.79
N THR A 209 23.33 11.41 -38.93
CA THR A 209 22.72 12.44 -38.07
C THR A 209 22.58 11.92 -36.64
N ASP A 210 22.81 12.77 -35.65
CA ASP A 210 22.63 12.45 -34.24
C ASP A 210 21.18 12.69 -33.76
N ARG A 211 20.46 13.60 -34.45
CA ARG A 211 19.07 13.94 -34.11
C ARG A 211 18.16 14.00 -35.30
N PHE A 212 17.01 13.39 -35.19
CA PHE A 212 15.92 13.55 -36.12
C PHE A 212 14.71 14.15 -35.40
N VAL A 213 14.19 15.27 -35.92
CA VAL A 213 12.99 15.94 -35.43
C VAL A 213 11.94 15.96 -36.52
N ALA A 214 10.76 15.44 -36.25
CA ALA A 214 9.57 15.59 -37.09
C ALA A 214 8.51 16.40 -36.34
N SER A 215 8.10 17.55 -36.87
CA SER A 215 7.21 18.44 -36.14
C SER A 215 6.14 19.08 -36.99
N THR A 216 4.95 19.25 -36.41
CA THR A 216 3.85 20.04 -37.02
C THR A 216 3.84 21.50 -36.56
N SER A 217 4.98 22.02 -36.24
CA SER A 217 5.16 23.39 -35.73
C SER A 217 5.37 24.43 -36.82
N ASN A 218 5.26 25.67 -36.42
CA ASN A 218 5.93 26.80 -37.07
C ASN A 218 7.25 27.08 -36.35
N VAL A 219 8.23 27.54 -37.09
CA VAL A 219 9.50 27.99 -36.50
C VAL A 219 9.37 29.43 -36.04
N ILE A 220 9.59 29.68 -34.75
CA ILE A 220 9.39 31.01 -34.17
C ILE A 220 10.70 31.76 -33.85
N ASP A 221 11.77 31.05 -33.62
CA ASP A 221 13.07 31.68 -33.34
C ASP A 221 14.24 30.81 -33.84
N PRO A 222 14.67 30.99 -35.10
CA PRO A 222 15.81 30.26 -35.60
C PRO A 222 17.16 30.80 -35.07
N LYS A 223 17.17 32.01 -34.50
CA LYS A 223 18.42 32.66 -34.06
C LYS A 223 18.88 32.27 -32.66
N ASN A 224 17.92 31.95 -31.76
CA ASN A 224 18.19 31.67 -30.36
C ASN A 224 17.90 30.23 -29.97
N GLY A 225 18.51 29.25 -30.65
CA GLY A 225 18.45 27.86 -30.28
C GLY A 225 17.32 27.06 -30.91
N LEU A 226 16.68 27.59 -31.96
CA LEU A 226 15.62 26.96 -32.74
C LEU A 226 14.38 26.51 -31.91
N LYS A 227 13.41 27.40 -31.82
CA LYS A 227 12.15 27.16 -31.13
C LYS A 227 11.01 26.84 -32.09
N LEU A 228 10.27 25.82 -31.78
CA LEU A 228 9.14 25.30 -32.55
C LEU A 228 7.83 25.61 -31.83
N SER A 229 6.83 26.14 -32.53
CA SER A 229 5.50 26.47 -31.99
C SER A 229 4.44 25.59 -32.63
N VAL A 230 3.88 24.68 -31.84
CA VAL A 230 2.83 23.73 -32.28
C VAL A 230 1.45 24.28 -31.94
N GLU A 231 0.53 24.23 -32.92
CA GLU A 231 -0.89 24.59 -32.74
C GLU A 231 -1.84 23.59 -33.38
N LYS A 232 -1.43 22.95 -34.46
CA LYS A 232 -2.24 22.00 -35.24
C LYS A 232 -1.39 20.90 -35.84
N GLY A 233 -2.00 19.99 -36.57
CA GLY A 233 -1.35 18.94 -37.36
C GLY A 233 -1.07 17.66 -36.61
N THR A 234 -0.97 16.57 -37.37
CA THR A 234 -0.69 15.23 -36.84
C THR A 234 0.61 14.70 -37.43
N VAL A 235 1.46 14.12 -36.60
CA VAL A 235 2.53 13.23 -37.05
C VAL A 235 2.03 11.79 -36.93
N THR A 236 1.98 11.09 -38.07
CA THR A 236 1.65 9.66 -38.10
C THR A 236 2.92 8.87 -38.40
N ILE A 237 3.28 7.97 -37.51
CA ILE A 237 4.29 6.93 -37.78
C ILE A 237 3.52 5.70 -38.27
N ASP A 238 3.53 5.46 -39.56
CA ASP A 238 2.75 4.42 -40.18
C ASP A 238 3.43 3.04 -40.01
N LYS A 239 2.84 2.00 -40.56
CA LYS A 239 3.11 0.57 -40.28
C LYS A 239 4.58 0.14 -40.37
N ASP A 240 5.36 0.75 -41.27
CA ASP A 240 6.77 0.39 -41.47
C ASP A 240 7.72 1.10 -40.45
N GLY A 241 7.18 2.04 -39.64
CA GLY A 241 7.85 2.60 -38.48
C GLY A 241 9.05 3.55 -38.74
N ILE A 242 9.92 3.64 -37.76
CA ILE A 242 11.18 4.41 -37.81
C ILE A 242 12.30 3.54 -37.28
N ALA A 243 13.39 3.42 -38.08
CA ALA A 243 14.65 2.85 -37.61
C ALA A 243 15.46 3.90 -36.88
N THR A 244 15.92 3.57 -35.67
CA THR A 244 16.63 4.52 -34.80
C THR A 244 18.13 4.28 -34.71
N ASP A 245 18.65 3.39 -35.55
CA ASP A 245 20.10 3.08 -35.58
C ASP A 245 20.92 4.34 -35.85
N GLY A 246 21.93 4.57 -35.02
CA GLY A 246 22.84 5.72 -35.10
C GLY A 246 22.30 7.04 -34.56
N LEU A 247 21.00 7.13 -34.22
CA LEU A 247 20.42 8.31 -33.60
C LEU A 247 20.72 8.36 -32.09
N LYS A 248 21.04 9.55 -31.62
CA LYS A 248 21.05 9.87 -30.18
C LYS A 248 19.70 10.43 -29.71
N TYR A 249 18.99 11.13 -30.61
CA TYR A 249 17.70 11.75 -30.30
C TYR A 249 16.69 11.59 -31.43
N LEU A 250 15.50 11.16 -31.08
CA LEU A 250 14.32 11.18 -31.94
C LEU A 250 13.23 12.00 -31.25
N ASP A 251 12.89 13.17 -31.78
CA ASP A 251 11.89 14.06 -31.21
C ASP A 251 10.71 14.18 -32.19
N ILE A 252 9.52 13.71 -31.76
CA ILE A 252 8.26 13.88 -32.51
C ILE A 252 7.43 14.92 -31.75
N VAL A 253 7.19 16.06 -32.39
CA VAL A 253 6.57 17.24 -31.74
C VAL A 253 5.38 17.71 -32.56
N ALA A 254 4.15 17.45 -32.13
CA ALA A 254 2.95 17.71 -32.91
C ALA A 254 1.73 18.04 -32.05
N LYS A 255 0.65 18.53 -32.66
CA LYS A 255 -0.63 18.64 -31.95
C LYS A 255 -1.18 17.27 -31.60
N LYS A 256 -1.04 16.28 -32.51
CA LYS A 256 -1.42 14.90 -32.32
C LYS A 256 -0.35 13.96 -32.88
N ILE A 257 -0.12 12.84 -32.21
CA ILE A 257 0.82 11.80 -32.62
C ILE A 257 0.09 10.48 -32.73
N GLU A 258 0.19 9.83 -33.88
CA GLU A 258 -0.36 8.50 -34.13
C GLU A 258 0.77 7.53 -34.48
N GLN A 259 0.98 6.53 -33.66
CA GLN A 259 1.99 5.50 -33.89
C GLN A 259 1.33 4.16 -34.25
N LYS A 260 1.53 3.71 -35.48
CA LYS A 260 1.04 2.43 -35.99
C LYS A 260 2.16 1.43 -36.19
N GLY A 261 3.39 1.90 -36.44
CA GLY A 261 4.57 1.10 -36.68
C GLY A 261 5.60 1.22 -35.56
N ALA A 262 6.58 0.33 -35.58
CA ALA A 262 7.61 0.26 -34.55
C ALA A 262 8.63 1.42 -34.65
N VAL A 263 9.11 1.87 -33.49
CA VAL A 263 10.21 2.85 -33.38
C VAL A 263 11.35 2.17 -32.62
N ARG A 264 12.39 1.72 -33.33
CA ARG A 264 13.48 0.94 -32.74
C ARG A 264 14.68 0.80 -33.65
N ASN A 265 15.81 0.33 -33.12
CA ASN A 265 16.92 -0.15 -33.94
C ASN A 265 16.49 -1.34 -34.80
N ILE A 266 17.01 -1.39 -36.02
CA ILE A 266 16.84 -2.54 -36.93
C ILE A 266 17.98 -3.53 -36.67
N ASP A 267 19.20 -3.05 -36.49
CA ASP A 267 20.34 -3.89 -36.12
C ASP A 267 20.25 -4.27 -34.63
N ASP A 268 19.92 -5.51 -34.38
CA ASP A 268 19.81 -6.05 -33.01
C ASP A 268 21.15 -6.09 -32.27
N LYS A 269 22.28 -5.93 -32.96
CA LYS A 269 23.63 -5.87 -32.38
C LYS A 269 24.07 -4.45 -32.03
N ALA A 270 23.45 -3.46 -32.65
CA ALA A 270 23.77 -2.07 -32.38
C ALA A 270 23.30 -1.67 -30.97
N PRO A 271 24.10 -0.85 -30.25
CA PRO A 271 23.68 -0.35 -28.95
C PRO A 271 22.44 0.53 -29.07
N VAL A 272 21.47 0.37 -28.16
CA VAL A 272 20.26 1.17 -28.10
C VAL A 272 20.54 2.46 -27.35
N GLU A 273 20.94 3.52 -28.07
CA GLU A 273 21.33 4.80 -27.48
C GLU A 273 20.29 5.92 -27.65
N THR A 274 19.29 5.70 -28.48
CA THR A 274 18.33 6.73 -28.87
C THR A 274 17.41 7.12 -27.73
N ASN A 275 17.42 8.41 -27.40
CA ASN A 275 16.43 9.03 -26.54
C ASN A 275 15.23 9.48 -27.37
N ILE A 276 14.07 8.87 -27.13
CA ILE A 276 12.85 9.09 -27.90
C ILE A 276 11.92 10.01 -27.10
N THR A 277 11.49 11.12 -27.67
CA THR A 277 10.55 12.05 -27.05
C THR A 277 9.36 12.31 -27.97
N PHE A 278 8.16 12.05 -27.47
CA PHE A 278 6.91 12.43 -28.11
C PHE A 278 6.29 13.58 -27.31
N VAL A 279 6.11 14.72 -27.96
CA VAL A 279 5.42 15.90 -27.40
C VAL A 279 4.17 16.15 -28.17
N ALA A 280 3.03 16.04 -27.51
CA ALA A 280 1.72 16.24 -28.16
C ALA A 280 0.90 17.33 -27.47
N GLY A 281 0.26 18.17 -28.29
CA GLY A 281 -0.54 19.30 -27.86
C GLY A 281 0.06 20.65 -28.24
N SER A 282 -0.63 21.72 -27.90
CA SER A 282 -0.20 23.10 -28.19
C SER A 282 0.94 23.50 -27.27
N SER A 283 2.10 23.74 -27.87
CA SER A 283 3.34 23.92 -27.12
C SER A 283 4.38 24.75 -27.86
N GLU A 284 5.35 25.26 -27.12
CA GLU A 284 6.64 25.71 -27.62
C GLU A 284 7.68 24.67 -27.24
N TYR A 285 8.48 24.25 -28.19
CA TYR A 285 9.56 23.28 -28.00
C TYR A 285 10.90 23.90 -28.35
N ASP A 286 11.81 23.92 -27.39
CA ASP A 286 13.23 24.32 -27.58
C ASP A 286 14.02 23.08 -28.00
N VAL A 287 14.45 23.03 -29.24
CA VAL A 287 15.14 21.87 -29.83
C VAL A 287 16.46 21.57 -29.14
N LYS A 288 17.25 22.60 -28.85
CA LYS A 288 18.58 22.47 -28.23
C LYS A 288 18.47 22.02 -26.77
N ALA A 289 17.60 22.67 -26.00
CA ALA A 289 17.42 22.37 -24.60
C ALA A 289 16.48 21.16 -24.37
N ARG A 290 15.76 20.70 -25.40
CA ARG A 290 14.68 19.68 -25.31
C ARG A 290 13.64 20.00 -24.24
N LYS A 291 13.31 21.29 -24.11
CA LYS A 291 12.34 21.77 -23.13
C LYS A 291 11.01 22.10 -23.79
N VAL A 292 9.96 21.71 -23.11
CA VAL A 292 8.57 21.93 -23.53
C VAL A 292 7.96 23.02 -22.64
N LYS A 293 7.27 23.98 -23.28
CA LYS A 293 6.41 24.96 -22.61
C LYS A 293 4.99 24.81 -23.16
N SER A 294 4.05 24.46 -22.30
CA SER A 294 2.62 24.37 -22.66
C SER A 294 2.07 25.75 -22.98
N LYS A 295 1.17 25.82 -23.96
CA LYS A 295 0.34 27.00 -24.25
C LYS A 295 -0.98 27.01 -23.47
N SER A 296 -1.15 26.09 -22.52
CA SER A 296 -2.31 25.99 -21.62
C SER A 296 -3.68 25.87 -22.33
N THR A 297 -3.70 25.28 -23.53
CA THR A 297 -4.95 24.97 -24.23
C THR A 297 -5.66 23.76 -23.58
N LYS A 298 -6.97 23.65 -23.79
CA LYS A 298 -7.78 22.51 -23.29
C LYS A 298 -8.13 21.60 -24.45
N SER A 299 -8.12 20.29 -24.20
CA SER A 299 -8.56 19.26 -25.15
C SER A 299 -9.05 18.04 -24.40
N THR A 300 -10.05 17.38 -24.91
CA THR A 300 -10.53 16.07 -24.41
C THR A 300 -10.12 14.92 -25.33
N GLU A 301 -9.38 15.21 -26.41
CA GLU A 301 -8.94 14.23 -27.38
C GLU A 301 -7.72 13.44 -26.87
N ILE A 302 -7.50 12.26 -27.46
CA ILE A 302 -6.27 11.51 -27.25
C ILE A 302 -5.18 12.14 -28.11
N ALA A 303 -4.17 12.73 -27.49
CA ALA A 303 -3.09 13.42 -28.18
C ALA A 303 -1.98 12.47 -28.66
N ILE A 304 -1.75 11.35 -27.95
CA ILE A 304 -0.80 10.30 -28.34
C ILE A 304 -1.54 8.99 -28.42
N THR A 305 -1.56 8.36 -29.61
CA THR A 305 -2.08 7.02 -29.81
C THR A 305 -0.98 6.08 -30.27
N GLY A 306 -0.96 4.87 -29.74
CA GLY A 306 -0.11 3.77 -30.20
C GLY A 306 -0.93 2.49 -30.39
N THR A 307 -0.83 1.87 -31.55
CA THR A 307 -1.44 0.55 -31.82
C THR A 307 -0.61 -0.57 -31.16
N GLU A 308 -1.09 -1.79 -31.14
CA GLU A 308 -0.31 -2.95 -30.67
C GLU A 308 0.99 -3.16 -31.46
N ALA A 309 0.98 -2.86 -32.77
CA ALA A 309 2.18 -2.90 -33.61
C ALA A 309 3.11 -1.70 -33.40
N GLY A 310 2.65 -0.63 -32.75
CA GLY A 310 3.42 0.56 -32.43
C GLY A 310 4.38 0.33 -31.27
N ALA A 311 5.20 -0.72 -31.30
CA ALA A 311 6.21 -0.99 -30.29
C ALA A 311 7.33 0.07 -30.31
N MET A 312 7.94 0.33 -29.13
CA MET A 312 9.06 1.24 -29.01
C MET A 312 10.21 0.58 -28.25
N TYR A 313 11.45 0.86 -28.72
CA TYR A 313 12.64 0.47 -28.00
C TYR A 313 13.68 1.58 -28.09
N GLY A 314 14.04 2.15 -26.94
CA GLY A 314 14.97 3.28 -26.83
C GLY A 314 15.80 3.27 -25.55
N ASN A 315 16.76 4.15 -25.47
CA ASN A 315 17.56 4.34 -24.26
C ASN A 315 16.76 5.02 -23.16
N HIS A 316 16.08 6.11 -23.51
CA HIS A 316 15.13 6.83 -22.66
C HIS A 316 13.91 7.17 -23.50
N ILE A 317 12.69 6.93 -22.98
CA ILE A 317 11.44 7.17 -23.70
C ILE A 317 10.57 8.11 -22.90
N GLN A 318 10.14 9.20 -23.53
CA GLN A 318 9.33 10.21 -22.88
C GLN A 318 8.10 10.59 -23.70
N PHE A 319 6.92 10.55 -23.06
CA PHE A 319 5.68 11.10 -23.58
C PHE A 319 5.28 12.32 -22.79
N ILE A 320 4.99 13.41 -23.47
CA ILE A 320 4.54 14.67 -22.88
C ILE A 320 3.28 15.13 -23.59
N THR A 321 2.19 15.29 -22.86
CA THR A 321 1.01 15.99 -23.37
C THR A 321 0.90 17.37 -22.74
N THR A 322 0.59 18.39 -23.52
CA THR A 322 0.62 19.80 -23.10
C THR A 322 -0.76 20.43 -23.00
N ASP A 323 -1.75 19.93 -23.73
CA ASP A 323 -3.12 20.41 -23.62
C ASP A 323 -3.79 19.79 -22.41
N THR A 324 -4.41 20.62 -21.58
CA THR A 324 -5.14 20.18 -20.37
C THR A 324 -6.30 19.27 -20.74
N GLY A 325 -6.31 18.05 -20.26
CA GLY A 325 -7.31 17.02 -20.53
C GLY A 325 -6.98 16.09 -21.70
N ALA A 326 -5.95 16.39 -22.49
CA ALA A 326 -5.52 15.55 -23.59
C ALA A 326 -4.94 14.21 -23.11
N GLY A 327 -5.41 13.11 -23.69
CA GLY A 327 -5.07 11.76 -23.26
C GLY A 327 -3.88 11.13 -23.98
N VAL A 328 -3.45 9.98 -23.43
CA VAL A 328 -2.52 9.03 -24.07
C VAL A 328 -3.18 7.67 -24.10
N ASN A 329 -3.18 7.01 -25.26
CA ASN A 329 -3.61 5.61 -25.38
C ASN A 329 -2.58 4.84 -26.21
N HIS A 330 -1.73 4.07 -25.52
CA HIS A 330 -0.66 3.33 -26.17
C HIS A 330 -0.77 1.84 -25.86
N LYS A 331 -1.17 1.05 -26.87
CA LYS A 331 -1.39 -0.40 -26.77
C LYS A 331 -0.15 -1.24 -27.08
N GLY A 332 0.87 -0.64 -27.67
CA GLY A 332 2.12 -1.30 -28.00
C GLY A 332 3.03 -1.51 -26.78
N ILE A 333 4.03 -2.35 -26.99
CA ILE A 333 5.08 -2.61 -25.98
C ILE A 333 6.12 -1.50 -26.04
N ILE A 334 6.40 -0.89 -24.89
CA ILE A 334 7.44 0.14 -24.74
C ILE A 334 8.58 -0.43 -23.89
N LEU A 335 9.77 -0.50 -24.45
CA LEU A 335 10.99 -1.00 -23.82
C LEU A 335 12.03 0.12 -23.73
N SER A 336 12.72 0.22 -22.60
CA SER A 336 13.78 1.20 -22.41
C SER A 336 15.00 0.60 -21.73
N GLU A 337 16.18 0.98 -22.18
CA GLU A 337 17.47 0.67 -21.54
C GLU A 337 17.64 1.42 -20.21
N LYS A 338 16.97 2.57 -20.05
CA LYS A 338 17.00 3.37 -18.82
C LYS A 338 15.60 3.62 -18.30
N ASP A 339 14.94 4.66 -18.79
CA ASP A 339 13.71 5.18 -18.16
C ASP A 339 12.57 5.32 -19.17
N ILE A 340 11.35 5.12 -18.69
CA ILE A 340 10.12 5.50 -19.38
C ILE A 340 9.41 6.54 -18.53
N GLN A 341 9.10 7.71 -19.14
CA GLN A 341 8.41 8.81 -18.48
C GLN A 341 7.15 9.19 -19.25
N ILE A 342 6.05 9.34 -18.53
CA ILE A 342 4.78 9.85 -19.08
C ILE A 342 4.39 11.07 -18.25
N GLU A 343 4.40 12.25 -18.87
CA GLU A 343 3.96 13.50 -18.30
C GLU A 343 2.65 13.92 -18.98
N ASN A 344 1.57 13.91 -18.24
CA ASN A 344 0.26 14.19 -18.80
C ASN A 344 -0.39 15.40 -18.14
N ALA A 345 -1.01 16.26 -18.95
CA ALA A 345 -1.69 17.46 -18.48
C ALA A 345 -3.17 17.16 -18.17
N GLN A 346 -3.46 16.43 -17.09
CA GLN A 346 -4.81 16.16 -16.57
C GLN A 346 -5.74 15.37 -17.52
N GLY A 347 -5.18 14.64 -18.48
CA GLY A 347 -5.93 13.75 -19.37
C GLY A 347 -5.97 12.30 -18.84
N ASN A 348 -6.60 11.42 -19.60
CA ASN A 348 -6.60 9.99 -19.32
C ASN A 348 -5.40 9.32 -20.01
N VAL A 349 -4.71 8.49 -19.26
CA VAL A 349 -3.58 7.70 -19.77
C VAL A 349 -3.96 6.23 -19.72
N GLU A 350 -3.87 5.55 -20.84
CA GLU A 350 -4.06 4.12 -20.97
C GLU A 350 -2.81 3.51 -21.61
N VAL A 351 -2.21 2.54 -20.94
CA VAL A 351 -0.99 1.87 -21.43
C VAL A 351 -1.08 0.36 -21.22
N ALA A 352 -0.45 -0.38 -22.14
CA ALA A 352 -0.40 -1.84 -22.06
C ALA A 352 0.87 -2.31 -21.34
N THR A 353 2.01 -2.27 -22.00
CA THR A 353 3.27 -2.80 -21.44
C THR A 353 4.38 -1.77 -21.45
N LEU A 354 4.91 -1.50 -20.27
CA LEU A 354 6.07 -0.61 -20.07
C LEU A 354 7.17 -1.40 -19.35
N GLN A 355 8.35 -1.51 -19.94
CA GLN A 355 9.48 -2.19 -19.32
C GLN A 355 10.74 -1.34 -19.43
N ALA A 356 11.32 -0.98 -18.29
CA ALA A 356 12.54 -0.19 -18.21
C ALA A 356 13.61 -0.89 -17.37
N LYS A 357 14.87 -0.77 -17.75
CA LYS A 357 15.95 -1.30 -16.92
C LYS A 357 16.16 -0.50 -15.65
N GLN A 358 15.77 0.80 -15.63
CA GLN A 358 15.89 1.64 -14.45
C GLN A 358 14.50 2.01 -13.90
N ASN A 359 13.86 3.04 -14.46
CA ASN A 359 12.64 3.58 -13.86
C ASN A 359 11.49 3.69 -14.86
N VAL A 360 10.27 3.51 -14.34
CA VAL A 360 9.03 3.87 -15.02
C VAL A 360 8.30 4.90 -14.19
N SER A 361 7.95 6.04 -14.78
CA SER A 361 7.20 7.08 -14.11
C SER A 361 6.03 7.58 -14.96
N SER A 362 4.89 7.78 -14.31
CA SER A 362 3.72 8.46 -14.89
C SER A 362 3.23 9.51 -13.92
N LYS A 363 3.06 10.75 -14.38
CA LYS A 363 2.60 11.86 -13.54
C LYS A 363 1.61 12.78 -14.25
N GLY A 364 0.73 13.41 -13.47
CA GLY A 364 -0.16 14.48 -13.91
C GLY A 364 -1.44 14.02 -14.60
N SER A 365 -1.68 12.72 -14.79
CA SER A 365 -2.92 12.23 -15.39
C SER A 365 -4.10 12.32 -14.42
N LYS A 366 -5.30 12.53 -14.98
CA LYS A 366 -6.56 12.39 -14.25
C LYS A 366 -6.83 10.92 -13.95
N LYS A 367 -6.63 10.05 -14.92
CA LYS A 367 -6.82 8.62 -14.81
C LYS A 367 -5.66 7.90 -15.49
N LEU A 368 -5.10 6.90 -14.82
CA LEU A 368 -4.07 6.00 -15.36
C LEU A 368 -4.59 4.57 -15.36
N ASP A 369 -4.93 4.05 -16.52
CA ASP A 369 -5.33 2.66 -16.74
C ASP A 369 -4.15 1.85 -17.27
N ILE A 370 -3.85 0.75 -16.61
CA ILE A 370 -2.77 -0.16 -16.98
C ILE A 370 -3.38 -1.51 -17.35
N ASN A 371 -3.23 -1.91 -18.61
CA ASN A 371 -3.89 -3.10 -19.17
C ASN A 371 -2.95 -4.31 -19.35
N GLY A 372 -1.68 -4.20 -18.93
CA GLY A 372 -0.68 -5.25 -19.18
C GLY A 372 0.36 -5.34 -18.09
N GLN A 373 1.62 -5.12 -18.44
CA GLN A 373 2.73 -5.25 -17.51
C GLN A 373 3.52 -3.95 -17.38
N ILE A 374 3.76 -3.50 -16.14
CA ILE A 374 4.77 -2.49 -15.85
C ILE A 374 5.90 -3.13 -15.06
N SER A 375 7.12 -3.01 -15.57
CA SER A 375 8.30 -3.49 -14.88
C SER A 375 9.47 -2.52 -14.98
N ALA A 376 10.17 -2.36 -13.86
CA ALA A 376 11.36 -1.52 -13.79
C ALA A 376 12.44 -2.19 -12.91
N GLY A 377 13.70 -1.97 -13.25
CA GLY A 377 14.79 -2.52 -12.46
C GLY A 377 14.97 -1.83 -11.12
N LYS A 378 14.70 -0.51 -11.05
CA LYS A 378 14.89 0.30 -9.84
C LYS A 378 13.55 0.74 -9.23
N ALA A 379 12.79 1.57 -9.94
CA ALA A 379 11.58 2.16 -9.39
C ALA A 379 10.44 2.30 -10.40
N ILE A 380 9.21 2.15 -9.90
CA ILE A 380 7.97 2.51 -10.57
C ILE A 380 7.28 3.59 -9.73
N ASN A 381 7.02 4.76 -10.34
CA ASN A 381 6.36 5.89 -9.71
C ASN A 381 5.08 6.23 -10.48
N LEU A 382 3.92 5.96 -9.91
CA LEU A 382 2.62 6.24 -10.50
C LEU A 382 1.93 7.34 -9.70
N ASN A 383 1.86 8.54 -10.27
CA ASN A 383 1.21 9.70 -9.65
C ASN A 383 0.07 10.20 -10.55
N SER A 384 -1.16 9.94 -10.14
CA SER A 384 -2.38 10.26 -10.89
C SER A 384 -3.53 10.53 -9.95
N THR A 385 -4.61 11.19 -10.41
CA THR A 385 -5.81 11.28 -9.57
C THR A 385 -6.43 9.90 -9.34
N GLU A 386 -6.45 9.05 -10.37
CA GLU A 386 -6.89 7.65 -10.29
C GLU A 386 -5.86 6.74 -10.92
N VAL A 387 -5.50 5.64 -10.25
CA VAL A 387 -4.65 4.56 -10.77
C VAL A 387 -5.44 3.26 -10.78
N ASN A 388 -5.62 2.67 -11.95
CA ASN A 388 -6.37 1.44 -12.13
C ASN A 388 -5.48 0.36 -12.78
N LEU A 389 -5.20 -0.67 -12.04
CA LEU A 389 -4.56 -1.88 -12.54
C LEU A 389 -5.66 -2.82 -13.04
N LYS A 390 -5.81 -2.92 -14.35
CA LYS A 390 -6.85 -3.74 -14.97
C LYS A 390 -6.61 -5.22 -14.76
N GLN A 391 -7.59 -6.04 -15.12
CA GLN A 391 -7.54 -7.48 -14.95
C GLN A 391 -6.22 -8.09 -15.48
N ASN A 392 -5.60 -8.96 -14.69
CA ASN A 392 -4.34 -9.65 -14.96
C ASN A 392 -3.10 -8.74 -15.08
N THR A 393 -3.20 -7.45 -14.76
CA THR A 393 -2.06 -6.52 -14.77
C THR A 393 -0.96 -6.98 -13.81
N LYS A 394 0.29 -6.75 -14.20
CA LYS A 394 1.47 -7.04 -13.37
C LYS A 394 2.32 -5.79 -13.22
N VAL A 395 2.57 -5.38 -11.99
CA VAL A 395 3.47 -4.28 -11.64
C VAL A 395 4.61 -4.85 -10.80
N SER A 396 5.86 -4.70 -11.24
CA SER A 396 7.01 -5.26 -10.54
C SER A 396 8.26 -4.39 -10.63
N SER A 397 8.88 -4.09 -9.47
CA SER A 397 10.13 -3.34 -9.37
C SER A 397 10.76 -3.56 -7.99
N GLN A 398 12.00 -3.08 -7.79
CA GLN A 398 12.55 -3.00 -6.43
C GLN A 398 11.73 -2.03 -5.57
N LYS A 399 11.34 -0.89 -6.13
CA LYS A 399 10.50 0.10 -5.48
C LYS A 399 9.25 0.39 -6.31
N VAL A 400 8.08 0.35 -5.69
CA VAL A 400 6.80 0.73 -6.31
C VAL A 400 6.14 1.77 -5.45
N ASP A 401 5.99 2.98 -5.97
CA ASP A 401 5.28 4.09 -5.33
C ASP A 401 4.01 4.42 -6.14
N ILE A 402 2.86 4.35 -5.49
CA ILE A 402 1.57 4.76 -6.05
C ILE A 402 1.03 5.90 -5.20
N SER A 403 0.80 7.06 -5.83
CA SER A 403 0.20 8.23 -5.20
C SER A 403 -1.05 8.63 -5.97
N ALA A 404 -2.22 8.55 -5.34
CA ALA A 404 -3.49 8.82 -6.00
C ALA A 404 -4.60 9.26 -5.01
N ASN A 405 -5.70 9.80 -5.53
CA ASN A 405 -6.92 9.87 -4.74
C ASN A 405 -7.59 8.49 -4.66
N LYS A 406 -7.52 7.72 -5.76
CA LYS A 406 -8.07 6.37 -5.81
C LYS A 406 -7.11 5.41 -6.51
N THR A 407 -6.84 4.28 -5.85
CA THR A 407 -6.09 3.15 -6.42
C THR A 407 -6.99 1.92 -6.46
N THR A 408 -7.14 1.32 -7.63
CA THR A 408 -7.96 0.12 -7.82
C THR A 408 -7.14 -0.98 -8.49
N THR A 409 -7.23 -2.18 -7.98
CA THR A 409 -6.75 -3.37 -8.68
C THR A 409 -7.96 -4.21 -9.08
N ASP A 410 -8.10 -4.51 -10.38
CA ASP A 410 -9.13 -5.42 -10.88
C ASP A 410 -8.71 -6.88 -10.59
N LYS A 411 -9.56 -7.84 -10.96
CA LYS A 411 -9.32 -9.27 -10.71
C LYS A 411 -7.94 -9.75 -11.20
N ASN A 412 -7.24 -10.54 -10.40
CA ASN A 412 -5.93 -11.12 -10.68
C ASN A 412 -4.79 -10.10 -10.93
N ALA A 413 -4.95 -8.84 -10.60
CA ALA A 413 -3.86 -7.87 -10.71
C ALA A 413 -2.78 -8.15 -9.65
N LYS A 414 -1.51 -7.92 -10.00
CA LYS A 414 -0.38 -8.25 -9.11
C LYS A 414 0.56 -7.06 -8.98
N ILE A 415 0.81 -6.65 -7.75
CA ILE A 415 1.85 -5.67 -7.40
C ILE A 415 2.95 -6.42 -6.64
N ARG A 416 4.20 -6.26 -7.07
CA ARG A 416 5.33 -6.90 -6.42
C ARG A 416 6.55 -5.97 -6.34
N GLY A 417 7.16 -5.90 -5.15
CA GLY A 417 8.37 -5.11 -4.96
C GLY A 417 9.15 -5.49 -3.71
N THR A 418 10.36 -4.95 -3.56
CA THR A 418 11.04 -4.96 -2.26
C THR A 418 10.38 -3.94 -1.34
N ASN A 419 10.18 -2.73 -1.84
CA ASN A 419 9.45 -1.67 -1.15
C ASN A 419 8.22 -1.30 -1.98
N VAL A 420 7.03 -1.44 -1.41
CA VAL A 420 5.78 -1.05 -2.04
C VAL A 420 5.07 -0.03 -1.15
N ASN A 421 4.84 1.16 -1.68
CA ASN A 421 4.13 2.23 -1.01
C ASN A 421 2.87 2.58 -1.80
N ILE A 422 1.73 2.53 -1.16
CA ILE A 422 0.44 2.95 -1.73
C ILE A 422 -0.11 4.07 -0.85
N ASN A 423 -0.06 5.28 -1.35
CA ASN A 423 -0.59 6.47 -0.69
C ASN A 423 -1.81 6.96 -1.47
N SER A 424 -2.99 6.53 -1.05
CA SER A 424 -4.24 6.85 -1.75
C SER A 424 -5.37 7.11 -0.78
N GLN A 425 -6.20 8.10 -1.04
CA GLN A 425 -7.38 8.33 -0.19
C GLN A 425 -8.29 7.10 -0.15
N SER A 426 -8.43 6.39 -1.28
CA SER A 426 -9.16 5.14 -1.36
C SER A 426 -8.34 4.10 -2.11
N THR A 427 -8.06 2.98 -1.46
CA THR A 427 -7.39 1.80 -2.06
C THR A 427 -8.34 0.62 -2.07
N GLN A 428 -8.54 0.02 -3.23
CA GLN A 428 -9.34 -1.17 -3.42
C GLN A 428 -8.50 -2.28 -4.04
N ILE A 429 -8.26 -3.34 -3.29
CA ILE A 429 -7.59 -4.55 -3.77
C ILE A 429 -8.67 -5.55 -4.22
N GLY A 430 -8.73 -5.80 -5.53
CA GLY A 430 -9.74 -6.62 -6.16
C GLY A 430 -9.59 -8.12 -5.88
N LYS A 431 -10.61 -8.87 -6.27
CA LYS A 431 -10.66 -10.33 -6.08
C LYS A 431 -9.46 -11.01 -6.73
N ASP A 432 -8.84 -11.95 -6.02
CA ASP A 432 -7.67 -12.73 -6.45
C ASP A 432 -6.44 -11.88 -6.82
N SER A 433 -6.48 -10.58 -6.53
CA SER A 433 -5.34 -9.68 -6.69
C SER A 433 -4.34 -9.86 -5.56
N THR A 434 -3.07 -9.60 -5.83
CA THR A 434 -2.01 -9.76 -4.83
C THR A 434 -1.11 -8.53 -4.75
N VAL A 435 -0.84 -8.09 -3.52
CA VAL A 435 0.19 -7.10 -3.20
C VAL A 435 1.25 -7.81 -2.37
N ILE A 436 2.45 -7.98 -2.93
CA ILE A 436 3.54 -8.72 -2.28
C ILE A 436 4.78 -7.84 -2.18
N ALA A 437 5.31 -7.71 -0.96
CA ALA A 437 6.50 -6.88 -0.71
C ALA A 437 7.42 -7.48 0.37
N THR A 438 8.66 -6.98 0.45
CA THR A 438 9.44 -7.11 1.67
C THR A 438 8.97 -6.08 2.68
N ASN A 439 8.89 -4.81 2.27
CA ASN A 439 8.36 -3.71 3.06
C ASN A 439 7.11 -3.15 2.35
N LEU A 440 5.98 -3.19 3.01
CA LEU A 440 4.72 -2.63 2.51
C LEU A 440 4.26 -1.50 3.41
N ASP A 441 3.90 -0.39 2.81
CA ASP A 441 3.28 0.76 3.50
C ASP A 441 2.04 1.19 2.71
N ILE A 442 0.85 1.03 3.30
CA ILE A 442 -0.43 1.48 2.73
C ILE A 442 -0.98 2.57 3.62
N LYS A 443 -1.20 3.76 3.03
CA LYS A 443 -1.74 4.92 3.71
C LYS A 443 -2.94 5.49 2.98
N GLY A 444 -3.91 6.00 3.74
CA GLY A 444 -5.06 6.68 3.17
C GLY A 444 -6.25 6.79 4.08
N LYS A 445 -7.42 7.02 3.47
CA LYS A 445 -8.68 6.99 4.21
C LYS A 445 -9.28 5.60 4.22
N ASN A 446 -9.51 5.01 3.06
CA ASN A 446 -10.19 3.73 2.94
C ASN A 446 -9.29 2.68 2.31
N LEU A 447 -9.22 1.49 2.91
CA LEU A 447 -8.65 0.29 2.33
C LEU A 447 -9.71 -0.82 2.31
N GLU A 448 -10.15 -1.21 1.13
CA GLU A 448 -10.96 -2.40 0.91
C GLU A 448 -10.08 -3.51 0.34
N ASN A 449 -9.97 -4.63 1.04
CA ASN A 449 -9.19 -5.78 0.61
C ASN A 449 -10.07 -7.00 0.28
N ASN A 450 -10.23 -7.28 -1.01
CA ASN A 450 -10.85 -8.50 -1.52
C ASN A 450 -9.82 -9.49 -2.10
N GLY A 451 -8.53 -9.22 -1.94
CA GLY A 451 -7.41 -10.02 -2.42
C GLY A 451 -6.43 -10.39 -1.30
N THR A 452 -5.19 -10.64 -1.66
CA THR A 452 -4.14 -10.99 -0.70
C THR A 452 -3.10 -9.86 -0.61
N ILE A 453 -2.91 -9.34 0.58
CA ILE A 453 -1.85 -8.39 0.94
C ILE A 453 -0.83 -9.16 1.78
N ALA A 454 0.39 -9.32 1.29
CA ALA A 454 1.42 -10.08 1.97
C ALA A 454 2.77 -9.36 1.96
N ALA A 455 3.41 -9.24 3.12
CA ALA A 455 4.73 -8.64 3.22
C ALA A 455 5.56 -9.26 4.35
N ARG A 456 6.86 -9.04 4.33
CA ARG A 456 7.70 -9.37 5.49
C ARG A 456 7.44 -8.38 6.63
N PHE A 457 7.41 -7.08 6.30
CA PHE A 457 7.04 -5.99 7.18
C PHE A 457 5.84 -5.28 6.56
N ASN A 458 4.67 -5.42 7.17
CA ASN A 458 3.41 -4.92 6.63
C ASN A 458 2.89 -3.80 7.53
N LYS A 459 2.74 -2.62 6.95
CA LYS A 459 2.24 -1.45 7.64
C LYS A 459 1.03 -0.87 6.93
N ILE A 460 -0.09 -0.75 7.63
CA ILE A 460 -1.36 -0.21 7.15
C ILE A 460 -1.79 0.91 8.09
N TYR A 461 -1.93 2.10 7.55
CA TYR A 461 -2.37 3.30 8.27
C TYR A 461 -3.52 3.95 7.52
N VAL A 462 -4.76 3.69 7.95
CA VAL A 462 -5.97 4.09 7.24
C VAL A 462 -7.06 4.57 8.21
N GLU A 463 -7.96 5.41 7.72
CA GLU A 463 -9.15 5.79 8.45
C GLU A 463 -10.09 4.59 8.61
N LYS A 464 -10.31 3.85 7.51
CA LYS A 464 -11.15 2.65 7.48
C LYS A 464 -10.48 1.49 6.75
N LEU A 465 -10.45 0.31 7.39
CA LEU A 465 -10.06 -0.98 6.84
C LEU A 465 -11.30 -1.87 6.70
N ASP A 466 -11.59 -2.34 5.49
CA ASP A 466 -12.56 -3.41 5.22
C ASP A 466 -11.80 -4.61 4.62
N ASN A 467 -11.45 -5.57 5.46
CA ASN A 467 -10.74 -6.78 5.04
C ASN A 467 -11.69 -7.96 4.85
N LYS A 468 -11.81 -8.44 3.62
CA LYS A 468 -12.64 -9.60 3.25
C LYS A 468 -11.81 -10.82 2.85
N LYS A 469 -10.46 -10.68 2.79
CA LYS A 469 -9.55 -11.75 2.38
C LYS A 469 -8.29 -11.74 3.27
N ASP A 470 -7.10 -11.87 2.72
CA ASP A 470 -5.90 -12.12 3.49
C ASP A 470 -5.01 -10.88 3.64
N ILE A 471 -4.61 -10.58 4.87
CA ILE A 471 -3.54 -9.65 5.21
C ILE A 471 -2.50 -10.43 6.02
N LEU A 472 -1.33 -10.65 5.44
CA LEU A 472 -0.32 -11.55 5.97
C LEU A 472 1.01 -10.81 6.19
N ALA A 473 1.68 -11.14 7.30
CA ALA A 473 3.04 -10.69 7.54
C ALA A 473 3.97 -11.85 7.93
N GLU A 474 5.22 -11.78 7.51
CA GLU A 474 6.24 -12.76 7.92
C GLU A 474 6.88 -12.40 9.25
N LYS A 475 7.10 -11.11 9.50
CA LYS A 475 7.78 -10.60 10.70
C LYS A 475 6.92 -9.66 11.50
N THR A 476 6.49 -8.57 10.92
CA THR A 476 5.75 -7.53 11.64
C THR A 476 4.53 -7.10 10.85
N LEU A 477 3.42 -7.06 11.53
CA LEU A 477 2.15 -6.52 11.03
C LEU A 477 1.74 -5.33 11.89
N ASP A 478 1.71 -4.14 11.31
CA ASP A 478 1.26 -2.92 11.98
C ASP A 478 -0.01 -2.41 11.29
N ILE A 479 -1.14 -2.48 11.96
CA ILE A 479 -2.41 -1.94 11.51
C ILE A 479 -2.84 -0.82 12.45
N SER A 480 -3.06 0.37 11.89
CA SER A 480 -3.63 1.50 12.62
C SER A 480 -4.86 2.01 11.89
N THR A 481 -5.99 2.05 12.58
CA THR A 481 -7.21 2.69 12.13
C THR A 481 -7.51 3.92 13.00
N PHE A 482 -8.17 4.93 12.43
CA PHE A 482 -8.48 6.14 13.17
C PHE A 482 -9.96 6.57 13.07
N GLY A 483 -10.81 5.79 12.39
CA GLY A 483 -12.24 6.03 12.28
C GLY A 483 -12.60 7.38 11.64
N ASN A 484 -13.88 7.66 11.52
CA ASN A 484 -14.37 8.92 10.95
C ASN A 484 -14.52 9.96 12.07
N ILE A 485 -13.55 10.85 12.24
CA ILE A 485 -13.69 12.02 13.12
C ILE A 485 -14.48 13.07 12.36
N LEU A 486 -15.78 13.04 12.50
CA LEU A 486 -16.61 14.18 12.06
C LEU A 486 -16.31 15.38 12.95
N SER A 487 -15.97 16.50 12.35
CA SER A 487 -15.78 17.77 13.02
C SER A 487 -17.09 18.15 13.77
N GLY A 488 -17.05 18.02 15.09
CA GLY A 488 -18.14 18.39 15.99
C GLY A 488 -18.67 17.20 16.79
N ASN A 489 -18.01 16.91 17.90
CA ASN A 489 -18.48 16.16 19.11
C ASN A 489 -19.42 14.95 18.96
N THR A 490 -19.62 14.37 17.80
CA THR A 490 -20.36 13.11 17.63
C THR A 490 -19.43 12.06 17.07
N ILE A 491 -18.89 11.22 17.96
CA ILE A 491 -18.15 10.00 17.55
C ILE A 491 -19.18 9.06 16.94
N THR A 492 -19.11 8.84 15.63
CA THR A 492 -19.83 7.72 15.01
C THR A 492 -19.26 6.43 15.58
N LYS A 493 -20.10 5.46 15.87
CA LYS A 493 -19.72 4.13 16.39
C LYS A 493 -18.84 3.29 15.43
N ASP A 494 -18.46 3.84 14.28
CA ASP A 494 -17.62 3.15 13.28
C ASP A 494 -16.14 3.47 13.59
N ASP A 495 -15.45 2.52 14.20
CA ASP A 495 -14.02 2.58 14.55
C ASP A 495 -13.08 2.35 13.35
N GLY A 496 -13.65 2.11 12.18
CA GLY A 496 -12.91 1.94 10.94
C GLY A 496 -12.21 0.59 10.77
N TYR A 497 -12.48 -0.41 11.59
CA TYR A 497 -11.87 -1.74 11.46
C TYR A 497 -12.92 -2.81 11.22
N HIS A 498 -12.99 -3.33 9.98
CA HIS A 498 -13.88 -4.44 9.62
C HIS A 498 -13.05 -5.59 9.07
N ASN A 499 -13.01 -6.69 9.79
CA ASN A 499 -12.25 -7.87 9.39
C ASN A 499 -13.14 -9.13 9.30
N ASN A 500 -13.52 -9.45 8.07
CA ASN A 500 -14.22 -10.70 7.73
C ASN A 500 -13.29 -11.74 7.08
N GLY A 501 -12.04 -11.42 6.91
CA GLY A 501 -11.01 -12.27 6.33
C GLY A 501 -9.98 -12.76 7.35
N THR A 502 -8.80 -13.08 6.85
CA THR A 502 -7.64 -13.49 7.66
C THR A 502 -6.68 -12.31 7.83
N ILE A 503 -6.29 -12.01 9.06
CA ILE A 503 -5.20 -11.10 9.39
C ILE A 503 -4.22 -11.86 10.26
N GLN A 504 -3.00 -12.11 9.77
CA GLN A 504 -2.04 -12.97 10.43
C GLN A 504 -0.60 -12.49 10.31
N SER A 505 0.17 -12.63 11.40
CA SER A 505 1.63 -12.45 11.42
C SER A 505 2.33 -13.70 11.94
N LYS A 506 3.39 -14.13 11.26
CA LYS A 506 4.29 -15.17 11.78
C LYS A 506 5.24 -14.67 12.86
N GLY A 507 5.35 -13.38 13.06
CA GLY A 507 6.07 -12.74 14.15
C GLY A 507 5.12 -11.93 15.02
N THR A 508 5.33 -10.62 15.09
CA THR A 508 4.53 -9.71 15.90
C THR A 508 3.39 -9.07 15.09
N ALA A 509 2.29 -8.75 15.76
CA ALA A 509 1.21 -7.94 15.22
C ALA A 509 0.86 -6.80 16.18
N ASN A 510 0.66 -5.60 15.64
CA ASN A 510 0.18 -4.44 16.36
C ASN A 510 -1.14 -3.97 15.73
N LEU A 511 -2.19 -3.91 16.52
CA LEU A 511 -3.48 -3.35 16.13
C LEU A 511 -3.76 -2.11 16.97
N THR A 512 -3.88 -0.96 16.33
CA THR A 512 -4.06 0.33 17.00
C THR A 512 -5.31 1.03 16.52
N PHE A 513 -6.21 1.33 17.45
CA PHE A 513 -7.36 2.21 17.27
C PHE A 513 -7.00 3.58 17.82
N ARG A 514 -6.64 4.51 16.97
CA ARG A 514 -5.93 5.71 17.42
C ARG A 514 -6.79 6.69 18.23
N PHE A 515 -8.08 6.76 17.95
CA PHE A 515 -9.01 7.69 18.60
C PHE A 515 -10.34 7.05 19.00
N THR A 516 -10.47 5.74 18.83
CA THR A 516 -11.71 5.00 18.96
C THR A 516 -11.57 3.85 19.93
N HIS A 517 -12.65 3.11 20.11
CA HIS A 517 -12.77 2.00 21.05
C HIS A 517 -12.56 0.67 20.34
N PHE A 518 -12.13 -0.34 21.07
CA PHE A 518 -12.15 -1.73 20.64
C PHE A 518 -13.27 -2.48 21.37
N HIS A 519 -14.11 -3.18 20.61
CA HIS A 519 -15.16 -4.08 21.10
C HIS A 519 -15.00 -5.48 20.52
N SER A 520 -14.82 -6.48 21.37
CA SER A 520 -14.61 -7.88 20.92
C SER A 520 -15.81 -8.48 20.21
N ALA A 521 -17.03 -7.97 20.44
CA ALA A 521 -18.24 -8.40 19.73
C ALA A 521 -18.26 -7.97 18.26
N SER A 522 -17.55 -6.89 17.92
CA SER A 522 -17.53 -6.30 16.57
C SER A 522 -16.21 -6.57 15.83
N HIS A 523 -15.15 -6.95 16.54
CA HIS A 523 -13.80 -7.01 15.99
C HIS A 523 -13.13 -8.36 16.23
N LYS A 524 -12.69 -8.98 15.13
CA LYS A 524 -11.82 -10.16 15.21
C LYS A 524 -10.36 -9.70 15.36
N LEU A 525 -9.69 -10.17 16.40
CA LEU A 525 -8.27 -9.90 16.62
C LEU A 525 -7.40 -10.53 15.52
N PRO A 526 -6.28 -9.89 15.13
CA PRO A 526 -5.26 -10.52 14.31
C PRO A 526 -4.61 -11.72 15.01
N GLU A 527 -4.20 -12.70 14.24
CA GLU A 527 -3.39 -13.79 14.73
C GLU A 527 -1.91 -13.40 14.69
N ALA A 528 -1.20 -13.58 15.80
CA ALA A 528 0.25 -13.38 15.87
C ALA A 528 0.90 -14.64 16.46
N ARG A 529 2.07 -15.04 15.94
CA ARG A 529 2.76 -16.20 16.47
C ARG A 529 3.59 -15.87 17.72
N GLU A 530 4.22 -14.69 17.75
CA GLU A 530 5.09 -14.29 18.83
C GLU A 530 4.36 -13.41 19.85
N LYS A 531 3.75 -12.32 19.36
CA LYS A 531 3.11 -11.32 20.22
C LYS A 531 2.08 -10.51 19.44
N LEU A 532 0.92 -10.32 20.05
CA LEU A 532 -0.07 -9.33 19.64
C LEU A 532 -0.06 -8.14 20.60
N THR A 533 -0.04 -6.93 20.05
CA THR A 533 -0.27 -5.70 20.82
C THR A 533 -1.58 -5.07 20.34
N LEU A 534 -2.49 -4.84 21.28
CA LEU A 534 -3.75 -4.12 21.05
C LEU A 534 -3.70 -2.78 21.76
N SER A 535 -3.90 -1.70 21.03
CA SER A 535 -3.94 -0.35 21.60
C SER A 535 -5.19 0.40 21.15
N ALA A 536 -5.93 0.96 22.09
CA ALA A 536 -7.10 1.79 21.83
C ALA A 536 -7.29 2.80 22.95
N LYS A 537 -8.23 3.75 22.80
CA LYS A 537 -8.61 4.65 23.88
C LYS A 537 -9.34 3.89 24.97
N GLU A 538 -10.34 3.11 24.61
CA GLU A 538 -11.08 2.20 25.50
C GLU A 538 -11.13 0.81 24.89
N ILE A 539 -11.06 -0.22 25.74
CA ILE A 539 -11.02 -1.61 25.26
C ILE A 539 -12.05 -2.43 26.04
N PHE A 540 -12.98 -3.03 25.30
CA PHE A 540 -14.05 -3.85 25.84
C PHE A 540 -13.99 -5.28 25.29
N PHE A 541 -13.89 -6.25 26.17
CA PHE A 541 -14.16 -7.64 25.84
C PHE A 541 -15.58 -7.98 26.34
N ASP A 542 -16.50 -8.17 25.41
CA ASP A 542 -17.92 -8.29 25.68
C ASP A 542 -18.27 -9.63 26.31
N LYS A 543 -19.39 -9.66 27.02
CA LYS A 543 -19.92 -10.90 27.63
C LYS A 543 -20.17 -11.96 26.56
N GLY A 544 -19.64 -13.16 26.78
CA GLY A 544 -19.74 -14.28 25.84
C GLY A 544 -18.71 -14.26 24.72
N SER A 545 -17.82 -13.25 24.66
CA SER A 545 -16.66 -13.28 23.75
C SER A 545 -15.60 -14.25 24.26
N GLU A 546 -15.03 -15.06 23.37
CA GLU A 546 -13.93 -15.97 23.66
C GLU A 546 -12.74 -15.62 22.80
N ASN A 547 -11.66 -15.15 23.44
CA ASN A 547 -10.42 -14.78 22.81
C ASN A 547 -9.26 -15.55 23.44
N GLN A 548 -8.90 -16.65 22.82
CA GLN A 548 -7.80 -17.52 23.25
C GLN A 548 -6.63 -17.37 22.29
N LEU A 549 -5.53 -16.76 22.73
CA LEU A 549 -4.37 -16.50 21.89
C LEU A 549 -3.24 -17.49 22.18
N SER A 550 -2.63 -17.99 21.12
CA SER A 550 -1.45 -18.87 21.23
C SER A 550 -0.15 -18.09 21.53
N SER A 551 -0.15 -16.77 21.33
CA SER A 551 0.99 -15.86 21.52
C SER A 551 0.86 -15.04 22.79
N SER A 552 1.90 -14.26 23.11
CA SER A 552 1.80 -13.19 24.12
C SER A 552 0.83 -12.11 23.66
N LEU A 553 0.11 -11.51 24.60
CA LEU A 553 -0.83 -10.42 24.37
C LEU A 553 -0.51 -9.22 25.25
N ASP A 554 -0.25 -8.09 24.64
CA ASP A 554 -0.14 -6.79 25.32
C ASP A 554 -1.33 -5.91 24.97
N ILE A 555 -2.02 -5.40 25.97
CA ILE A 555 -3.16 -4.50 25.84
C ILE A 555 -2.82 -3.16 26.44
N ASN A 556 -3.05 -2.08 25.67
CA ASN A 556 -2.82 -0.71 26.11
C ASN A 556 -4.09 0.13 25.89
N SER A 557 -4.84 0.40 26.95
CA SER A 557 -5.88 1.43 26.97
C SER A 557 -5.29 2.71 27.54
N ASN A 558 -4.58 3.47 26.68
CA ASN A 558 -3.63 4.51 27.09
C ASN A 558 -4.25 5.66 27.89
N ASP A 559 -5.51 6.01 27.61
CA ASP A 559 -6.11 7.23 28.17
C ASP A 559 -7.41 6.96 28.96
N ASP A 560 -7.90 5.69 29.00
CA ASP A 560 -9.18 5.40 29.61
C ASP A 560 -9.27 3.95 30.17
N VAL A 561 -10.41 3.31 30.08
CA VAL A 561 -10.74 2.08 30.78
C VAL A 561 -10.50 0.84 29.91
N PHE A 562 -10.01 -0.22 30.55
CA PHE A 562 -10.07 -1.59 30.08
C PHE A 562 -11.16 -2.34 30.83
N ILE A 563 -12.11 -2.95 30.09
CA ILE A 563 -13.19 -3.75 30.68
C ILE A 563 -13.19 -5.13 30.00
N ASN A 564 -13.11 -6.17 30.82
CA ASN A 564 -13.30 -7.55 30.35
C ASN A 564 -14.53 -8.18 31.00
N LYS A 565 -15.48 -8.61 30.17
CA LYS A 565 -16.66 -9.38 30.58
C LYS A 565 -16.70 -10.78 29.92
N GLY A 566 -15.77 -11.06 29.02
CA GLY A 566 -15.62 -12.32 28.29
C GLY A 566 -14.49 -13.19 28.80
N VAL A 567 -14.04 -14.08 27.93
CA VAL A 567 -12.85 -14.92 28.14
C VAL A 567 -11.71 -14.34 27.31
N LEU A 568 -10.64 -13.99 27.98
CA LEU A 568 -9.42 -13.52 27.35
C LEU A 568 -8.22 -14.25 27.93
N THR A 569 -7.61 -15.11 27.12
CA THR A 569 -6.47 -15.94 27.57
C THR A 569 -5.30 -15.89 26.59
N SER A 570 -4.12 -16.04 27.14
CA SER A 570 -2.86 -16.16 26.39
C SER A 570 -2.13 -17.43 26.79
N ALA A 571 -1.71 -18.21 25.79
CA ALA A 571 -0.87 -19.39 26.04
C ALA A 571 0.55 -19.03 26.49
N ASN A 572 0.89 -17.75 26.60
CA ASN A 572 2.18 -17.27 27.07
C ASN A 572 2.01 -16.17 28.11
N GLN A 573 2.12 -14.92 27.76
CA GLN A 573 2.00 -13.75 28.64
C GLN A 573 0.78 -12.92 28.27
N LEU A 574 0.01 -12.49 29.27
CA LEU A 574 -1.02 -11.48 29.13
C LEU A 574 -0.62 -10.24 29.94
N SER A 575 -0.46 -9.12 29.26
CA SER A 575 -0.21 -7.82 29.92
C SER A 575 -1.32 -6.86 29.57
N VAL A 576 -1.92 -6.23 30.57
CA VAL A 576 -2.93 -5.19 30.42
C VAL A 576 -2.46 -3.92 31.13
N LYS A 577 -2.46 -2.81 30.37
CA LYS A 577 -2.12 -1.50 30.90
C LYS A 577 -3.22 -0.50 30.57
N GLY A 578 -3.66 0.28 31.56
CA GLY A 578 -4.70 1.28 31.37
C GLY A 578 -4.85 2.23 32.52
N GLN A 579 -5.69 3.26 32.38
CA GLN A 579 -6.02 4.18 33.46
C GLN A 579 -6.81 3.43 34.54
N LYS A 580 -7.78 2.64 34.15
CA LYS A 580 -8.58 1.78 35.02
C LYS A 580 -8.77 0.41 34.39
N ILE A 581 -8.66 -0.65 35.21
CA ILE A 581 -8.87 -2.03 34.75
C ILE A 581 -10.06 -2.62 35.50
N ILE A 582 -11.05 -3.12 34.81
CA ILE A 582 -12.25 -3.78 35.35
C ILE A 582 -12.35 -5.17 34.72
N ASN A 583 -12.38 -6.20 35.57
CA ASN A 583 -12.60 -7.58 35.14
C ASN A 583 -13.89 -8.14 35.72
N GLU A 584 -14.80 -8.57 34.84
CA GLU A 584 -16.05 -9.28 35.15
C GLU A 584 -16.09 -10.67 34.50
N GLY A 585 -15.04 -11.03 33.74
CA GLY A 585 -14.88 -12.30 33.04
C GLY A 585 -13.58 -13.00 33.41
N LEU A 586 -13.02 -13.77 32.50
CA LEU A 586 -11.75 -14.47 32.71
C LEU A 586 -10.60 -13.72 32.02
N LEU A 587 -9.60 -13.33 32.79
CA LEU A 587 -8.27 -12.93 32.32
C LEU A 587 -7.28 -14.02 32.69
N GLY A 588 -6.71 -14.73 31.70
CA GLY A 588 -5.84 -15.88 31.96
C GLY A 588 -4.53 -15.85 31.19
N ALA A 589 -3.45 -16.32 31.80
CA ALA A 589 -2.15 -16.49 31.14
C ALA A 589 -1.45 -17.76 31.63
N LYS A 590 -0.77 -18.44 30.71
CA LYS A 590 -0.02 -19.65 31.10
C LYS A 590 1.28 -19.29 31.85
N ASN A 591 2.05 -18.32 31.37
CA ASN A 591 3.36 -17.99 31.96
C ASN A 591 3.31 -16.78 32.89
N SER A 592 2.64 -15.70 32.50
CA SER A 592 2.51 -14.53 33.35
C SER A 592 1.29 -13.68 33.04
N LEU A 593 0.57 -13.26 34.07
CA LEU A 593 -0.49 -12.26 34.00
C LEU A 593 0.02 -10.97 34.65
N ASN A 594 0.09 -9.88 33.88
CA ASN A 594 0.55 -8.58 34.33
C ASN A 594 -0.53 -7.53 34.13
N LEU A 595 -1.09 -6.98 35.19
CA LEU A 595 -2.06 -5.90 35.13
C LEU A 595 -1.42 -4.64 35.71
N THR A 596 -1.42 -3.54 34.96
CA THR A 596 -0.89 -2.26 35.37
C THR A 596 -1.92 -1.16 35.19
N SER A 597 -2.40 -0.56 36.25
CA SER A 597 -3.36 0.53 36.25
C SER A 597 -2.74 1.81 36.83
N PHE A 598 -3.02 2.93 36.17
CA PHE A 598 -2.67 4.25 36.70
C PHE A 598 -3.66 4.77 37.76
N SER A 599 -4.71 4.01 38.06
CA SER A 599 -5.66 4.23 39.15
C SER A 599 -5.99 2.90 39.80
N ASN A 600 -7.12 2.27 39.45
CA ASN A 600 -7.64 1.09 40.15
C ASN A 600 -7.67 -0.16 39.26
N ILE A 601 -7.42 -1.31 39.90
CA ILE A 601 -7.77 -2.62 39.32
C ILE A 601 -8.97 -3.13 40.12
N THR A 602 -10.06 -3.45 39.43
CA THR A 602 -11.27 -4.01 40.02
C THR A 602 -11.56 -5.38 39.41
N ASN A 603 -11.50 -6.43 40.20
CA ASN A 603 -11.95 -7.75 39.85
C ASN A 603 -13.32 -7.96 40.48
N ASN A 604 -14.39 -7.82 39.68
CA ASN A 604 -15.77 -7.91 40.16
C ASN A 604 -16.14 -9.37 40.48
N ALA A 605 -17.32 -9.56 41.05
CA ALA A 605 -17.79 -10.81 41.62
C ALA A 605 -17.69 -12.04 40.68
N THR A 606 -17.95 -11.86 39.36
CA THR A 606 -17.82 -12.92 38.37
C THR A 606 -16.42 -12.98 37.74
N GLY A 607 -15.54 -12.07 38.10
CA GLY A 607 -14.22 -11.93 37.49
C GLY A 607 -13.22 -12.96 38.03
N VAL A 608 -12.47 -13.56 37.10
CA VAL A 608 -11.39 -14.50 37.40
C VAL A 608 -10.09 -13.97 36.81
N LEU A 609 -9.09 -13.79 37.64
CA LEU A 609 -7.70 -13.55 37.23
C LEU A 609 -6.93 -14.85 37.47
N HIS A 610 -6.37 -15.43 36.38
CA HIS A 610 -5.70 -16.73 36.44
C HIS A 610 -4.30 -16.69 35.80
N SER A 611 -3.33 -17.32 36.50
CA SER A 611 -2.02 -17.57 35.89
C SER A 611 -1.47 -18.94 36.34
N ASP A 612 -1.01 -19.74 35.37
CA ASP A 612 -0.24 -20.95 35.65
C ASP A 612 1.21 -20.62 36.09
N GLY A 613 1.70 -19.42 35.78
CA GLY A 613 2.99 -18.89 36.21
C GLY A 613 2.82 -17.74 37.23
N VAL A 614 3.57 -16.66 37.04
CA VAL A 614 3.53 -15.51 37.94
C VAL A 614 2.36 -14.56 37.65
N MET A 615 1.93 -13.85 38.69
CA MET A 615 0.91 -12.82 38.57
C MET A 615 1.38 -11.51 39.19
N ASN A 616 1.35 -10.42 38.45
CA ASN A 616 1.72 -9.09 38.88
C ASN A 616 0.55 -8.13 38.71
N LEU A 617 0.04 -7.64 39.81
CA LEU A 617 -1.06 -6.68 39.88
C LEU A 617 -0.50 -5.37 40.44
N ASN A 618 -0.47 -4.34 39.59
CA ASN A 618 0.10 -3.04 39.90
C ASN A 618 -0.92 -1.93 39.68
N ALA A 619 -1.42 -1.31 40.72
CA ALA A 619 -2.32 -0.17 40.66
C ALA A 619 -1.70 1.04 41.38
N ASP A 620 -1.94 2.26 40.89
CA ASP A 620 -1.46 3.43 41.59
C ASP A 620 -2.28 3.71 42.86
N ASP A 621 -3.58 3.33 42.83
CA ASP A 621 -4.45 3.53 44.01
C ASP A 621 -4.84 2.19 44.64
N ILE A 622 -5.95 1.59 44.21
CA ILE A 622 -6.58 0.46 44.90
C ILE A 622 -6.69 -0.76 43.98
N ILE A 623 -6.40 -1.93 44.55
CA ILE A 623 -6.79 -3.21 43.96
C ILE A 623 -7.96 -3.75 44.76
N HIS A 624 -9.13 -3.85 44.13
CA HIS A 624 -10.36 -4.32 44.71
C HIS A 624 -10.76 -5.68 44.10
N ASN A 625 -10.77 -6.73 44.90
CA ASN A 625 -11.14 -8.08 44.51
C ASN A 625 -12.43 -8.51 45.21
N ARG A 626 -13.43 -8.85 44.41
CA ARG A 626 -14.66 -9.55 44.82
C ARG A 626 -14.85 -10.90 44.14
N GLY A 627 -14.02 -11.19 43.14
CA GLY A 627 -13.99 -12.42 42.39
C GLY A 627 -12.83 -13.32 42.81
N GLU A 628 -12.27 -14.03 41.83
CA GLU A 628 -11.20 -14.99 42.05
C GLU A 628 -9.86 -14.48 41.51
N ILE A 629 -8.79 -14.63 42.29
CA ILE A 629 -7.40 -14.41 41.91
C ILE A 629 -6.66 -15.72 42.16
N LEU A 630 -6.24 -16.41 41.10
CA LEU A 630 -5.67 -17.75 41.16
C LEU A 630 -4.30 -17.79 40.48
N SER A 631 -3.25 -18.21 41.17
CA SER A 631 -1.91 -18.33 40.60
C SER A 631 -1.16 -19.54 41.14
N LYS A 632 -0.49 -20.29 40.21
CA LYS A 632 0.44 -21.34 40.61
C LYS A 632 1.83 -20.77 40.99
N GLY A 633 2.22 -19.67 40.32
CA GLY A 633 3.46 -18.96 40.64
C GLY A 633 3.23 -17.84 41.64
N LYS A 634 4.29 -17.07 41.89
CA LYS A 634 4.26 -15.94 42.83
C LYS A 634 3.22 -14.89 42.42
N ILE A 635 2.44 -14.42 43.37
CA ILE A 635 1.53 -13.27 43.26
C ILE A 635 2.22 -12.05 43.83
N THR A 636 2.43 -11.01 43.03
CA THR A 636 2.92 -9.72 43.47
C THR A 636 1.83 -8.66 43.31
N VAL A 637 1.45 -8.02 44.41
CA VAL A 637 0.46 -6.95 44.45
C VAL A 637 1.13 -5.66 44.86
N SER A 638 1.11 -4.64 44.00
CA SER A 638 1.65 -3.30 44.33
C SER A 638 0.54 -2.26 44.23
N ALA A 639 0.16 -1.67 45.35
CA ALA A 639 -0.93 -0.70 45.43
C ALA A 639 -0.83 0.16 46.72
N GLN A 640 -1.67 1.19 46.79
CA GLN A 640 -1.89 1.87 48.10
C GLN A 640 -2.74 0.98 49.01
N LYS A 641 -3.72 0.25 48.45
CA LYS A 641 -4.57 -0.67 49.21
C LYS A 641 -4.96 -1.87 48.38
N LEU A 642 -4.86 -3.06 48.96
CA LEU A 642 -5.54 -4.28 48.51
C LEU A 642 -6.79 -4.46 49.33
N PHE A 643 -7.94 -4.51 48.67
CA PHE A 643 -9.21 -4.76 49.32
C PHE A 643 -9.83 -6.05 48.73
N ASN A 644 -9.73 -7.14 49.53
CA ASN A 644 -10.34 -8.43 49.20
C ASN A 644 -11.69 -8.54 49.91
N ASP A 645 -12.79 -8.46 49.18
CA ASP A 645 -14.11 -8.17 49.73
C ASP A 645 -15.13 -9.26 49.39
N ILE A 646 -16.29 -9.20 50.00
CA ILE A 646 -17.45 -10.03 49.71
C ILE A 646 -18.55 -9.18 49.06
N GLU A 647 -19.41 -9.80 48.27
CA GLU A 647 -20.58 -9.15 47.66
C GLU A 647 -21.87 -9.77 48.18
N PHE A 648 -22.75 -8.92 48.61
CA PHE A 648 -24.08 -9.30 49.00
C PHE A 648 -25.08 -9.03 47.87
N GLN A 649 -25.99 -9.99 47.62
CA GLN A 649 -27.05 -9.84 46.66
C GLN A 649 -28.43 -9.97 47.34
N GLY A 650 -29.33 -9.13 46.91
CA GLY A 650 -30.72 -9.13 47.38
C GLY A 650 -31.13 -7.81 47.98
N SER A 651 -32.39 -7.66 48.27
CA SER A 651 -32.91 -6.51 48.97
C SER A 651 -33.44 -6.96 50.34
N VAL A 652 -33.06 -6.27 51.38
CA VAL A 652 -33.57 -6.50 52.74
C VAL A 652 -34.94 -5.87 52.86
N TYR A 653 -35.29 -4.96 51.99
CA TYR A 653 -36.47 -4.15 52.11
C TYR A 653 -37.03 -3.71 50.73
N HIS A 654 -38.31 -4.02 50.49
CA HIS A 654 -39.05 -3.49 49.36
C HIS A 654 -39.93 -2.35 49.82
N TYR A 655 -39.59 -1.13 49.41
CA TYR A 655 -40.36 0.07 49.73
C TYR A 655 -41.35 0.32 48.57
N ASP A 656 -42.65 0.25 48.91
CA ASP A 656 -43.66 0.76 48.00
C ASP A 656 -43.70 2.28 48.10
N GLN A 657 -43.42 2.99 47.01
CA GLN A 657 -43.40 4.44 47.01
C GLN A 657 -44.74 5.08 47.37
N SER A 658 -45.81 4.38 47.14
CA SER A 658 -47.17 4.82 47.55
C SER A 658 -47.36 4.91 49.06
N ILE A 659 -46.63 4.07 49.81
CA ILE A 659 -46.70 4.01 51.25
C ILE A 659 -45.79 5.08 51.87
N LYS A 660 -44.73 5.50 51.17
CA LYS A 660 -43.75 6.46 51.67
C LYS A 660 -44.35 7.86 51.93
N SER A 661 -45.37 8.26 51.18
CA SER A 661 -46.06 9.54 51.31
C SER A 661 -47.01 9.55 52.53
N THR A 662 -47.51 8.41 52.94
CA THR A 662 -48.50 8.28 54.02
C THR A 662 -47.82 8.23 55.38
N ILE A 663 -46.54 7.76 55.42
CA ILE A 663 -45.75 7.66 56.66
C ILE A 663 -45.23 9.01 57.15
N ILE A 664 -45.07 9.98 56.26
CA ILE A 664 -44.51 11.29 56.57
C ILE A 664 -45.55 12.29 57.11
N ASP A 665 -46.81 11.94 57.02
CA ASP A 665 -47.89 12.84 57.53
C ASP A 665 -48.20 12.57 58.98
N PRO A 666 -47.85 13.54 59.89
CA PRO A 666 -48.08 13.37 61.32
C PRO A 666 -49.56 13.27 61.76
N GLY A 667 -50.47 13.38 60.80
CA GLY A 667 -51.94 13.29 61.05
C GLY A 667 -52.58 12.00 60.53
N SER A 668 -51.81 11.00 60.01
CA SER A 668 -52.36 9.79 59.47
C SER A 668 -52.95 8.86 60.56
N THR A 669 -54.15 8.30 60.28
CA THR A 669 -54.87 7.48 61.19
C THR A 669 -54.25 6.09 61.35
N ARG A 670 -54.46 5.42 62.49
CA ARG A 670 -53.94 4.07 62.85
C ARG A 670 -54.29 2.98 61.83
N THR A 671 -55.26 3.22 60.96
CA THR A 671 -55.67 2.32 59.89
C THR A 671 -54.66 2.27 58.72
N ASP A 672 -53.99 3.37 58.45
CA ASP A 672 -52.94 3.44 57.42
C ASP A 672 -51.70 2.67 57.84
N TYR A 673 -51.46 2.60 59.12
CA TYR A 673 -50.38 1.82 59.73
C TYR A 673 -50.52 0.31 59.47
N TYR A 674 -51.74 -0.24 59.58
CA TYR A 674 -51.96 -1.67 59.38
C TYR A 674 -51.82 -2.08 57.90
N SER A 675 -52.16 -1.25 56.98
CA SER A 675 -51.97 -1.53 55.57
C SER A 675 -50.48 -1.50 55.16
N ILE A 676 -49.67 -0.67 55.81
CA ILE A 676 -48.22 -0.58 55.67
C ILE A 676 -47.56 -1.89 56.15
N PHE A 677 -47.94 -2.39 57.27
CA PHE A 677 -47.36 -3.60 57.85
C PHE A 677 -47.73 -4.88 57.09
N GLY A 678 -48.88 -4.90 56.46
CA GLY A 678 -49.25 -6.02 55.57
C GLY A 678 -48.40 -6.15 54.33
N SER A 679 -47.66 -5.11 54.02
CA SER A 679 -46.84 -5.01 52.81
C SER A 679 -45.31 -5.17 53.07
N ILE A 680 -44.88 -5.32 54.29
CA ILE A 680 -43.45 -5.51 54.61
C ILE A 680 -43.04 -6.92 54.20
N PRO A 681 -42.09 -7.06 53.26
CA PRO A 681 -41.58 -8.38 52.87
C PRO A 681 -40.89 -9.01 54.08
N ARG A 682 -41.15 -10.30 54.30
CA ARG A 682 -40.48 -11.04 55.37
C ARG A 682 -38.99 -10.96 55.19
N LEU A 683 -38.32 -10.40 56.20
CA LEU A 683 -36.87 -10.38 56.29
C LEU A 683 -36.28 -11.79 56.19
N GLY A 684 -35.29 -11.98 55.41
CA GLY A 684 -34.46 -13.17 55.45
C GLY A 684 -34.47 -14.06 54.21
N ASN A 685 -35.44 -13.92 53.28
CA ASN A 685 -35.46 -14.83 52.17
C ASN A 685 -34.68 -14.36 50.91
N ASN A 686 -34.27 -13.10 50.86
CA ASN A 686 -33.67 -12.55 49.62
C ASN A 686 -32.24 -12.05 49.77
N LEU A 687 -31.71 -11.88 51.00
CA LEU A 687 -30.33 -11.47 51.18
C LEU A 687 -29.40 -12.67 51.29
N LYS A 688 -28.42 -12.76 50.44
CA LYS A 688 -27.41 -13.82 50.46
C LYS A 688 -26.05 -13.25 50.07
N ILE A 689 -25.00 -13.93 50.47
CA ILE A 689 -23.69 -13.69 49.92
C ILE A 689 -23.68 -14.21 48.51
N SER A 690 -23.49 -13.33 47.53
CA SER A 690 -23.46 -13.72 46.13
C SER A 690 -22.06 -14.17 45.72
N HIS A 691 -21.03 -13.51 46.22
CA HIS A 691 -19.64 -13.82 45.89
C HIS A 691 -18.74 -13.51 47.09
N ILE A 692 -17.64 -14.26 47.14
CA ILE A 692 -16.59 -14.11 48.13
C ILE A 692 -15.31 -13.83 47.40
N GLY A 693 -14.66 -12.68 47.66
CA GLY A 693 -13.34 -12.37 47.12
C GLY A 693 -12.33 -13.42 47.55
N ASN A 694 -11.74 -14.11 46.61
CA ASN A 694 -10.88 -15.26 46.86
C ASN A 694 -9.52 -15.08 46.17
N ILE A 695 -8.46 -15.12 46.93
CA ILE A 695 -7.07 -15.07 46.49
C ILE A 695 -6.42 -16.40 46.88
N ARG A 696 -6.04 -17.20 45.90
CA ARG A 696 -5.37 -18.49 46.08
C ARG A 696 -4.05 -18.52 45.33
N GLY A 697 -2.98 -18.87 46.02
CA GLY A 697 -1.65 -19.04 45.45
C GLY A 697 -1.00 -20.33 45.90
N GLU A 698 -0.40 -21.05 44.92
CA GLU A 698 0.43 -22.25 45.23
C GLU A 698 1.87 -21.88 45.59
N SER A 699 2.24 -20.61 45.46
CA SER A 699 3.56 -20.06 45.75
C SER A 699 3.44 -18.82 46.68
N ASP A 700 4.49 -17.99 46.76
CA ASP A 700 4.51 -16.82 47.58
C ASP A 700 3.53 -15.73 47.16
N PHE A 701 3.01 -15.01 48.12
CA PHE A 701 2.25 -13.76 47.92
C PHE A 701 3.04 -12.60 48.50
N GLU A 702 3.28 -11.59 47.68
CA GLU A 702 3.97 -10.37 48.13
C GLU A 702 3.09 -9.14 47.89
N PHE A 703 2.83 -8.39 48.96
CA PHE A 703 2.22 -7.07 48.89
C PHE A 703 3.28 -5.99 49.02
N ILE A 704 3.34 -5.07 48.10
CA ILE A 704 4.26 -3.91 48.09
C ILE A 704 3.45 -2.63 48.25
N GLN A 705 3.60 -1.98 49.38
CA GLN A 705 2.89 -0.76 49.69
C GLN A 705 3.39 0.42 48.83
N LYS A 706 2.52 1.02 48.04
CA LYS A 706 2.79 2.32 47.44
C LYS A 706 2.60 3.47 48.44
N LYS A 707 3.24 4.60 48.17
CA LYS A 707 3.08 5.83 48.94
C LYS A 707 1.61 6.24 48.98
N SER A 708 1.04 6.34 50.18
CA SER A 708 -0.39 6.61 50.36
C SER A 708 -0.66 7.65 51.45
N LYS A 709 -1.70 8.43 51.25
CA LYS A 709 -2.31 9.31 52.24
C LYS A 709 -3.45 8.65 53.02
N LEU A 710 -3.90 7.45 52.59
CA LEU A 710 -4.97 6.72 53.26
C LEU A 710 -4.50 6.26 54.66
N SER A 711 -5.36 6.43 55.64
CA SER A 711 -5.09 5.98 57.01
C SER A 711 -5.08 4.45 57.14
N ASP A 712 -5.88 3.79 56.31
CA ASP A 712 -6.06 2.34 56.24
C ASP A 712 -5.35 1.70 55.04
N ALA A 713 -4.28 2.32 54.53
CA ALA A 713 -3.46 1.79 53.48
C ALA A 713 -2.81 0.47 53.88
N GLY A 714 -2.84 -0.52 52.96
CA GLY A 714 -2.33 -1.86 53.23
C GLY A 714 -3.27 -2.94 52.71
N ILE A 715 -3.46 -3.99 53.46
CA ILE A 715 -4.33 -5.12 53.09
C ILE A 715 -5.59 -5.08 53.99
N THR A 716 -6.76 -5.07 53.38
CA THR A 716 -8.03 -5.32 54.06
C THR A 716 -8.66 -6.57 53.44
N ASN A 717 -8.83 -7.62 54.26
CA ASN A 717 -9.41 -8.90 53.82
C ASN A 717 -10.74 -9.14 54.58
N HIS A 718 -11.80 -9.19 53.83
CA HIS A 718 -13.11 -9.67 54.29
C HIS A 718 -13.48 -10.99 53.64
N GLY A 719 -12.69 -11.50 52.68
CA GLY A 719 -12.87 -12.73 51.95
C GLY A 719 -11.86 -13.81 52.32
N ILE A 720 -11.36 -14.52 51.33
CA ILE A 720 -10.41 -15.61 51.50
C ILE A 720 -9.07 -15.22 50.88
N ILE A 721 -7.99 -15.32 51.64
CA ILE A 721 -6.60 -15.30 51.17
C ILE A 721 -5.95 -16.59 51.61
N ASN A 722 -5.74 -17.53 50.68
CA ASN A 722 -5.14 -18.84 50.96
C ASN A 722 -3.89 -19.03 50.09
N ILE A 723 -2.72 -18.97 50.75
CA ILE A 723 -1.42 -19.01 50.11
C ILE A 723 -0.64 -20.20 50.68
N GLN A 724 -0.18 -21.11 49.75
CA GLN A 724 0.65 -22.25 50.18
C GLN A 724 2.08 -21.86 50.51
N GLY A 725 2.58 -20.78 49.89
CA GLY A 725 3.90 -20.21 50.18
C GLY A 725 3.86 -19.15 51.28
N ASN A 726 4.82 -18.24 51.24
CA ASN A 726 4.95 -17.14 52.21
C ASN A 726 4.05 -15.97 51.90
N LEU A 727 3.42 -15.39 52.90
CA LEU A 727 2.73 -14.11 52.78
C LEU A 727 3.69 -13.00 53.22
N ILE A 728 4.15 -12.20 52.30
CA ILE A 728 5.13 -11.14 52.49
C ILE A 728 4.45 -9.80 52.36
N SER A 729 4.60 -8.94 53.33
CA SER A 729 4.07 -7.58 53.26
C SER A 729 5.19 -6.55 53.42
N ASN A 730 5.49 -5.85 52.32
CA ASN A 730 6.54 -4.85 52.29
C ASN A 730 5.95 -3.44 52.45
N GLY A 731 6.10 -2.89 53.63
CA GLY A 731 5.73 -1.52 53.97
C GLY A 731 4.23 -1.27 54.17
N ALA A 732 3.40 -2.30 54.34
CA ALA A 732 1.98 -2.10 54.62
C ALA A 732 1.79 -1.35 55.93
N LYS A 733 0.97 -0.30 55.90
CA LYS A 733 0.60 0.49 57.09
C LYS A 733 -0.37 -0.27 57.97
N SER A 734 -1.23 -1.10 57.41
CA SER A 734 -2.19 -1.92 58.14
C SER A 734 -2.43 -3.24 57.42
N ILE A 735 -2.73 -4.30 58.15
CA ILE A 735 -3.26 -5.55 57.69
C ILE A 735 -4.50 -5.81 58.52
N ILE A 736 -5.66 -5.71 57.90
CA ILE A 736 -6.96 -5.92 58.52
C ILE A 736 -7.52 -7.22 57.95
N ASN A 737 -7.78 -8.18 58.83
CA ASN A 737 -8.50 -9.40 58.51
C ASN A 737 -9.71 -9.44 59.47
N ASP A 738 -10.83 -8.94 58.98
CA ASP A 738 -12.01 -8.67 59.79
C ASP A 738 -13.29 -9.12 59.11
N MET A 739 -14.33 -9.33 59.90
CA MET A 739 -15.64 -9.69 59.39
C MET A 739 -16.28 -8.55 58.60
N ARG A 740 -16.80 -8.87 57.43
CA ARG A 740 -17.65 -7.95 56.69
C ARG A 740 -19.04 -7.95 57.26
N SER A 741 -19.45 -6.83 57.85
CA SER A 741 -20.81 -6.63 58.29
C SER A 741 -21.55 -5.68 57.36
N ALA A 742 -22.71 -6.08 56.91
CA ALA A 742 -23.64 -5.21 56.19
C ALA A 742 -24.77 -4.80 57.13
N LYS A 743 -24.79 -3.51 57.48
CA LYS A 743 -25.83 -2.98 58.36
C LYS A 743 -26.98 -2.42 57.53
N PHE A 744 -28.17 -2.89 57.81
CA PHE A 744 -29.39 -2.41 57.18
C PHE A 744 -30.28 -1.78 58.26
N ASN A 745 -30.63 -0.53 58.11
CA ASN A 745 -31.53 0.16 59.00
C ASN A 745 -32.98 -0.10 58.55
N ILE A 746 -33.76 -0.76 59.39
CA ILE A 746 -35.17 -0.96 59.19
C ILE A 746 -35.92 -0.09 60.21
N PHE A 747 -36.86 0.68 59.73
CA PHE A 747 -37.74 1.43 60.60
C PHE A 747 -38.86 0.53 61.05
N ASP A 748 -38.81 0.15 62.30
CA ASP A 748 -39.89 -0.61 62.95
C ASP A 748 -40.99 0.37 63.42
N TYR A 749 -42.07 0.31 62.70
CA TYR A 749 -43.17 1.21 62.92
C TYR A 749 -43.96 0.95 64.21
N TYR A 750 -43.99 -0.32 64.64
CA TYR A 750 -44.69 -0.68 65.87
C TYR A 750 -43.97 -0.20 67.13
N LEU A 751 -42.68 -0.16 67.09
CA LEU A 751 -41.85 0.19 68.26
C LEU A 751 -41.31 1.63 68.16
N ASN A 752 -41.58 2.36 67.10
CA ASN A 752 -41.01 3.66 66.82
C ASN A 752 -39.47 3.70 66.96
N SER A 753 -38.80 2.58 66.73
CA SER A 753 -37.39 2.42 66.92
C SER A 753 -36.71 1.90 65.64
N PRO A 754 -35.55 2.37 65.26
CA PRO A 754 -34.80 1.76 64.18
C PRO A 754 -34.22 0.41 64.62
N ALA A 755 -34.52 -0.66 63.88
CA ALA A 755 -33.88 -1.93 64.03
C ALA A 755 -32.71 -2.08 63.05
N ASN A 756 -31.58 -2.55 63.54
CA ASN A 756 -30.41 -2.82 62.70
C ASN A 756 -30.26 -4.31 62.48
N ILE A 757 -30.16 -4.70 61.20
CA ILE A 757 -29.79 -6.07 60.85
C ILE A 757 -28.33 -6.04 60.45
N THR A 758 -27.52 -6.90 61.06
CA THR A 758 -26.13 -7.08 60.75
C THR A 758 -25.93 -8.48 60.15
N ILE A 759 -25.28 -8.56 59.00
CA ILE A 759 -24.88 -9.82 58.40
C ILE A 759 -23.36 -9.91 58.49
N GLU A 760 -22.87 -10.95 59.13
CA GLU A 760 -21.44 -11.15 59.39
C GLU A 760 -20.91 -12.34 58.59
N PHE A 761 -19.69 -12.19 58.09
CA PHE A 761 -18.94 -13.24 57.40
C PHE A 761 -17.53 -13.30 57.93
N GLN A 762 -17.06 -14.47 58.33
CA GLN A 762 -15.72 -14.66 58.87
C GLN A 762 -14.68 -14.79 57.78
N PRO A 763 -13.71 -13.90 57.63
CA PRO A 763 -12.67 -13.97 56.63
C PRO A 763 -11.62 -15.04 56.93
N VAL A 764 -10.94 -15.55 55.91
CA VAL A 764 -9.85 -16.50 55.99
C VAL A 764 -8.57 -15.87 55.46
N LEU A 765 -7.50 -15.95 56.24
CA LEU A 765 -6.17 -15.51 55.85
C LEU A 765 -5.16 -16.66 56.01
N ASN A 766 -4.36 -16.96 55.00
CA ASN A 766 -3.36 -18.03 54.96
C ASN A 766 -3.86 -19.48 55.11
N GLY A 767 -5.10 -19.77 54.79
CA GLY A 767 -5.63 -21.13 54.89
C GLY A 767 -5.65 -21.77 56.28
N ILE A 768 -5.12 -21.07 57.28
CA ILE A 768 -5.21 -21.47 58.68
C ILE A 768 -6.46 -20.83 59.23
N GLY A 769 -7.57 -21.38 58.85
CA GLY A 769 -8.83 -20.81 59.22
C GLY A 769 -9.89 -21.84 59.43
N ILE A 770 -10.84 -21.44 60.17
CA ILE A 770 -12.07 -22.14 60.43
C ILE A 770 -12.72 -22.50 59.07
N PRO A 771 -13.15 -23.73 58.86
CA PRO A 771 -13.84 -24.08 57.59
C PRO A 771 -15.01 -23.14 57.40
N LEU A 772 -15.15 -22.62 56.18
CA LEU A 772 -16.27 -21.80 55.74
C LEU A 772 -17.57 -22.49 56.10
N GLN A 773 -18.20 -22.07 57.20
CA GLN A 773 -19.59 -22.35 57.37
C GLN A 773 -20.36 -21.47 56.39
N ASN A 774 -21.06 -22.08 55.46
CA ASN A 774 -21.99 -21.41 54.54
C ASN A 774 -23.26 -20.89 55.23
N SER A 775 -23.15 -20.55 56.48
CA SER A 775 -24.28 -20.04 57.28
C SER A 775 -24.12 -18.54 57.47
N VAL A 776 -25.00 -17.81 56.86
CA VAL A 776 -25.27 -16.42 57.19
C VAL A 776 -26.05 -16.42 58.47
N GLU A 777 -25.40 -16.07 59.57
CA GLU A 777 -26.12 -15.83 60.85
C GLU A 777 -26.66 -14.41 60.83
N TYR A 778 -27.96 -14.31 61.05
CA TYR A 778 -28.63 -13.02 61.22
C TYR A 778 -28.68 -12.69 62.69
N GLU A 779 -27.95 -11.67 63.13
CA GLU A 779 -28.10 -11.14 64.46
C GLU A 779 -29.09 -9.96 64.42
N PHE A 780 -30.20 -10.15 65.09
CA PHE A 780 -31.13 -9.06 65.34
C PHE A 780 -30.71 -8.37 66.63
N ASP A 781 -30.19 -7.15 66.57
CA ASP A 781 -30.11 -6.29 67.74
C ASP A 781 -31.57 -5.97 68.18
N SER A 782 -32.10 -6.81 69.03
CA SER A 782 -33.32 -6.49 69.71
C SER A 782 -33.04 -5.38 70.71
N VAL A 783 -33.46 -4.16 70.38
CA VAL A 783 -33.61 -3.15 71.38
C VAL A 783 -34.70 -3.67 72.30
N ALA A 784 -34.27 -4.10 73.51
CA ALA A 784 -35.20 -4.45 74.51
C ALA A 784 -36.20 -3.30 74.73
N ALA A 785 -37.48 -3.66 74.85
CA ALA A 785 -38.57 -2.75 75.13
C ALA A 785 -38.40 -2.05 76.47
#